data_63f2b58fd560513ec115520aed02adef
#
_entry.id   63f2b58fd560513ec115520aed02adef
#
_cell.length_a   1.000
_cell.length_b   1.000
_cell.length_c   1.000
_cell.angle_alpha   90.00
_cell.angle_beta   90.00
_cell.angle_gamma   90.00
#
_symmetry.space_group_name_H-M   'P 1'
#
loop_
_entity.id
_entity.type
_entity.pdbx_description
1 polymer ?
#
loop_
_entity_poly.entity_id
_entity_poly.type
_entity_poly.pdbx_seq_one_letter_code
_entity_poly.pdbx_strand_id
1 'polypeptide(L)'
;MFERFTDRARRVVVLAQEEARLLNHNYIGTEHILLGLIHEGEGVAAKSLESLDISLESVRGQVEEIIGQGGSSPSGHIPFTPRAKKVLELSLREALQLGHNYIGTEHILLGLIREGEGVAAQVLVKLGADLARVREQVIQLLSAYGGVSGSGEKAGATTGGGSGDTSSGSHVLDQFGRNLTQLARDKALDPVVGRGRESERVMQILSRRTKNNPVLVGEPGVGKTAIVEGLAQSIAADDVPDTLRDRQLYTLDLGALVAGSRYRGDFEERLKKVLKEIQNRGDIILFIDEIHTLVGAGAAEGAIDAASILKPMLARGELQTIGATTLDEYRKHLEKDAALERRFQKVVVDEPSVAHTIEILKGLRDRYESHHRVTITDQALVAAANLADRYISDRHLPDKAIDLIDEAGSRLRIRRIDVPPQFKELEAELSDVIARKNEAVEAQRFEDAGELRDKEKELLARREALESEAKASGVDLFDEVDEESIAEVLSLWTGIPVYKLTEEETKKLLRMEEEMHKRVVSQHDAIAAVSQAIRRTRAGLKDPKRPSGSFIFLGPSGVGKTELAKTLAEFLFGDEDSLISLDMSEYMQKHTVSRLIGSPPGYVGYEEGGQLTERVRRKPFSVVLFDEIEKAHPDVFNTLLQILEEGRLTDSQGRSVDFRNTVLIMTSNLGTGDLRKANLGFTKADERVTYERMKAKVKDALKQHFRPEFLNRIDDVIVFHELTQEEVRLIVDLMIVRTADQLAGQGMGLELTDAAKDHLAAAGYDPTLGARPLRRAIQRLVEDPLSERLLHKEFRAGEIVIVDVEDDPLEEGSKVVVFRAIEGFEPPEPELETTAGEGRF
;
A
#
# COMPACT_ATOMS: atom_id res chain seq x y z
N MET A 1 0.75 -22.64 -7.86
CA MET A 1 0.44 -23.24 -9.17
C MET A 1 -0.81 -22.59 -9.77
N PHE A 2 -1.90 -22.44 -9.02
CA PHE A 2 -3.17 -21.85 -9.50
C PHE A 2 -3.12 -20.33 -9.81
N GLU A 3 -2.11 -19.61 -9.34
CA GLU A 3 -1.91 -18.17 -9.61
C GLU A 3 -1.70 -17.86 -11.10
N ARG A 4 -1.17 -18.82 -11.85
CA ARG A 4 -0.90 -18.66 -13.30
C ARG A 4 -2.04 -19.13 -14.20
N PHE A 5 -3.14 -19.63 -13.61
CA PHE A 5 -4.31 -20.05 -14.36
C PHE A 5 -5.14 -18.84 -14.80
N THR A 6 -5.56 -18.82 -16.05
CA THR A 6 -6.59 -17.88 -16.51
C THR A 6 -7.91 -18.13 -15.77
N ASP A 7 -8.80 -17.17 -15.75
CA ASP A 7 -10.11 -17.34 -15.10
C ASP A 7 -10.92 -18.49 -15.72
N ARG A 8 -10.81 -18.68 -17.03
CA ARG A 8 -11.40 -19.85 -17.72
C ARG A 8 -10.77 -21.16 -17.27
N ALA A 9 -9.46 -21.22 -17.15
CA ALA A 9 -8.78 -22.41 -16.65
C ALA A 9 -9.12 -22.74 -15.19
N ARG A 10 -9.32 -21.71 -14.36
CA ARG A 10 -9.84 -21.88 -12.99
C ARG A 10 -11.26 -22.43 -13.00
N ARG A 11 -12.13 -21.91 -13.88
CA ARG A 11 -13.49 -22.39 -14.06
C ARG A 11 -13.54 -23.86 -14.49
N VAL A 12 -12.65 -24.30 -15.37
CA VAL A 12 -12.50 -25.73 -15.73
C VAL A 12 -12.27 -26.61 -14.49
N VAL A 13 -11.42 -26.18 -13.55
CA VAL A 13 -11.15 -26.94 -12.32
C VAL A 13 -12.41 -27.04 -11.43
N VAL A 14 -13.17 -25.95 -11.34
CA VAL A 14 -14.46 -25.94 -10.60
C VAL A 14 -15.50 -26.86 -11.27
N LEU A 15 -15.64 -26.73 -12.59
CA LEU A 15 -16.54 -27.59 -13.36
C LEU A 15 -16.14 -29.08 -13.29
N ALA A 16 -14.83 -29.38 -13.30
CA ALA A 16 -14.34 -30.74 -13.08
C ALA A 16 -14.78 -31.31 -11.69
N GLN A 17 -14.80 -30.45 -10.67
CA GLN A 17 -15.30 -30.85 -9.35
C GLN A 17 -16.81 -31.07 -9.35
N GLU A 18 -17.58 -30.28 -10.07
CA GLU A 18 -19.03 -30.44 -10.24
C GLU A 18 -19.36 -31.74 -11.00
N GLU A 19 -18.66 -32.03 -12.09
CA GLU A 19 -18.82 -33.26 -12.83
C GLU A 19 -18.47 -34.53 -12.01
N ALA A 20 -17.43 -34.43 -11.16
CA ALA A 20 -17.12 -35.49 -10.21
C ALA A 20 -18.25 -35.73 -9.19
N ARG A 21 -18.93 -34.67 -8.74
CA ARG A 21 -20.11 -34.77 -7.86
C ARG A 21 -21.33 -35.37 -8.57
N LEU A 22 -21.58 -34.95 -9.82
CA LEU A 22 -22.69 -35.49 -10.63
C LEU A 22 -22.56 -37.00 -10.85
N LEU A 23 -21.32 -37.47 -11.03
CA LEU A 23 -20.98 -38.88 -11.18
C LEU A 23 -20.82 -39.63 -9.84
N ASN A 24 -21.05 -38.97 -8.70
CA ASN A 24 -20.87 -39.50 -7.34
C ASN A 24 -19.46 -40.03 -7.05
N HIS A 25 -18.42 -39.44 -7.67
CA HIS A 25 -17.04 -39.84 -7.45
C HIS A 25 -16.40 -39.01 -6.30
N ASN A 26 -15.65 -39.70 -5.43
CA ASN A 26 -14.95 -39.08 -4.30
C ASN A 26 -13.53 -38.59 -4.64
N TYR A 27 -13.19 -38.49 -5.93
CA TYR A 27 -11.93 -38.01 -6.47
C TYR A 27 -12.11 -37.24 -7.77
N ILE A 28 -11.19 -36.33 -8.07
CA ILE A 28 -11.12 -35.65 -9.39
C ILE A 28 -10.05 -36.32 -10.22
N GLY A 29 -10.48 -37.07 -11.23
CA GLY A 29 -9.59 -37.75 -12.19
C GLY A 29 -9.39 -36.95 -13.47
N THR A 30 -8.62 -37.50 -14.42
CA THR A 30 -8.36 -36.89 -15.74
C THR A 30 -9.64 -36.75 -16.56
N GLU A 31 -10.57 -37.69 -16.44
CA GLU A 31 -11.92 -37.70 -17.05
C GLU A 31 -12.75 -36.48 -16.62
N HIS A 32 -12.73 -36.15 -15.34
CA HIS A 32 -13.44 -34.98 -14.82
C HIS A 32 -12.82 -33.66 -15.34
N ILE A 33 -11.50 -33.60 -15.50
CA ILE A 33 -10.84 -32.46 -16.13
C ILE A 33 -11.28 -32.34 -17.60
N LEU A 34 -11.40 -33.43 -18.32
CA LEU A 34 -11.88 -33.44 -19.72
C LEU A 34 -13.33 -32.94 -19.80
N LEU A 35 -14.20 -33.45 -18.92
CA LEU A 35 -15.58 -32.99 -18.83
C LEU A 35 -15.67 -31.49 -18.50
N GLY A 36 -14.88 -31.01 -17.53
CA GLY A 36 -14.81 -29.59 -17.20
C GLY A 36 -14.31 -28.70 -18.34
N LEU A 37 -13.40 -29.21 -19.19
CA LEU A 37 -12.91 -28.49 -20.37
C LEU A 37 -13.98 -28.29 -21.42
N ILE A 38 -14.81 -29.32 -21.65
CA ILE A 38 -15.92 -29.29 -22.62
C ILE A 38 -17.10 -28.48 -22.08
N HIS A 39 -17.39 -28.60 -20.77
CA HIS A 39 -18.46 -27.87 -20.11
C HIS A 39 -18.24 -26.37 -20.08
N GLU A 40 -16.99 -25.92 -20.03
CA GLU A 40 -16.62 -24.47 -20.07
C GLU A 40 -17.07 -23.83 -21.41
N GLY A 41 -17.03 -24.57 -22.52
CA GLY A 41 -17.69 -24.27 -23.79
C GLY A 41 -17.03 -23.17 -24.63
N GLU A 42 -16.46 -22.15 -24.06
CA GLU A 42 -15.95 -20.96 -24.78
C GLU A 42 -14.43 -20.98 -25.04
N GLY A 43 -13.68 -21.84 -24.37
CA GLY A 43 -12.25 -21.93 -24.45
C GLY A 43 -11.73 -22.55 -25.76
N VAL A 44 -10.44 -22.33 -26.07
CA VAL A 44 -9.81 -22.94 -27.24
C VAL A 44 -9.87 -24.46 -27.17
N ALA A 45 -9.78 -25.04 -25.97
CA ALA A 45 -9.92 -26.49 -25.77
C ALA A 45 -11.30 -27.01 -26.17
N ALA A 46 -12.36 -26.36 -25.69
CA ALA A 46 -13.74 -26.75 -26.01
C ALA A 46 -14.00 -26.67 -27.52
N LYS A 47 -13.61 -25.57 -28.17
CA LYS A 47 -13.75 -25.37 -29.62
C LYS A 47 -12.94 -26.39 -30.44
N SER A 48 -11.74 -26.76 -29.95
CA SER A 48 -10.94 -27.81 -30.59
C SER A 48 -11.62 -29.17 -30.53
N LEU A 49 -12.23 -29.51 -29.42
CA LEU A 49 -12.95 -30.79 -29.23
C LEU A 49 -14.29 -30.80 -29.99
N GLU A 50 -15.01 -29.70 -30.02
CA GLU A 50 -16.23 -29.52 -30.80
C GLU A 50 -15.99 -29.65 -32.30
N SER A 51 -14.89 -29.11 -32.80
CA SER A 51 -14.49 -29.27 -34.24
C SER A 51 -14.16 -30.69 -34.64
N LEU A 52 -14.02 -31.61 -33.67
CA LEU A 52 -13.81 -33.06 -33.85
C LEU A 52 -15.05 -33.87 -33.49
N ASP A 53 -16.24 -33.25 -33.44
CA ASP A 53 -17.54 -33.85 -33.07
C ASP A 53 -17.57 -34.49 -31.67
N ILE A 54 -16.72 -34.01 -30.73
CA ILE A 54 -16.70 -34.51 -29.36
C ILE A 54 -17.60 -33.62 -28.48
N SER A 55 -18.77 -34.14 -28.11
CA SER A 55 -19.72 -33.41 -27.27
C SER A 55 -19.65 -33.84 -25.80
N LEU A 56 -20.15 -32.97 -24.89
CA LEU A 56 -20.19 -33.22 -23.45
C LEU A 56 -20.97 -34.52 -23.13
N GLU A 57 -22.09 -34.73 -23.81
CA GLU A 57 -22.94 -35.91 -23.58
C GLU A 57 -22.24 -37.21 -24.01
N SER A 58 -21.54 -37.20 -25.16
CA SER A 58 -20.82 -38.38 -25.64
C SER A 58 -19.63 -38.72 -24.72
N VAL A 59 -18.93 -37.73 -24.19
CA VAL A 59 -17.82 -37.94 -23.24
C VAL A 59 -18.36 -38.43 -21.90
N ARG A 60 -19.47 -37.87 -21.39
CA ARG A 60 -20.08 -38.29 -20.12
C ARG A 60 -20.56 -39.74 -20.22
N GLY A 61 -21.23 -40.13 -21.30
CA GLY A 61 -21.69 -41.51 -21.51
C GLY A 61 -20.50 -42.49 -21.57
N GLN A 62 -19.39 -42.12 -22.22
CA GLN A 62 -18.19 -42.99 -22.27
C GLN A 62 -17.49 -43.08 -20.90
N VAL A 63 -17.47 -42.01 -20.12
CA VAL A 63 -16.91 -42.00 -18.73
C VAL A 63 -17.75 -42.90 -17.84
N GLU A 64 -19.08 -42.85 -17.91
CA GLU A 64 -19.98 -43.73 -17.18
C GLU A 64 -19.81 -45.22 -17.60
N GLU A 65 -19.58 -45.49 -18.87
CA GLU A 65 -19.31 -46.85 -19.37
C GLU A 65 -17.99 -47.43 -18.86
N ILE A 66 -16.93 -46.56 -18.73
CA ILE A 66 -15.59 -47.01 -18.35
C ILE A 66 -15.43 -47.13 -16.82
N ILE A 67 -15.95 -46.18 -16.04
CA ILE A 67 -15.69 -46.06 -14.60
C ILE A 67 -16.97 -46.42 -13.80
N GLY A 68 -18.15 -46.20 -14.36
CA GLY A 68 -19.45 -46.34 -13.68
C GLY A 68 -19.78 -45.13 -12.81
N GLN A 69 -20.94 -45.18 -12.16
CA GLN A 69 -21.33 -44.16 -11.16
C GLN A 69 -20.91 -44.58 -9.75
N GLY A 70 -20.47 -43.65 -8.97
CA GLY A 70 -20.06 -43.89 -7.58
C GLY A 70 -21.23 -44.19 -6.64
N GLY A 71 -21.01 -44.96 -5.59
CA GLY A 71 -22.03 -45.45 -4.69
C GLY A 71 -22.61 -44.45 -3.67
N SER A 72 -22.00 -43.29 -3.47
CA SER A 72 -22.44 -42.25 -2.53
C SER A 72 -21.96 -40.85 -2.96
N SER A 73 -22.84 -39.87 -2.82
CA SER A 73 -22.47 -38.46 -3.12
C SER A 73 -21.43 -37.95 -2.11
N PRO A 74 -20.27 -37.40 -2.57
CA PRO A 74 -19.24 -36.94 -1.68
C PRO A 74 -19.65 -35.64 -0.96
N SER A 75 -19.51 -35.63 0.36
CA SER A 75 -19.67 -34.43 1.19
C SER A 75 -18.29 -33.82 1.51
N GLY A 76 -18.01 -32.61 1.00
CA GLY A 76 -16.77 -31.88 1.28
C GLY A 76 -15.83 -31.70 0.10
N HIS A 77 -14.55 -31.45 0.39
CA HIS A 77 -13.50 -31.21 -0.62
C HIS A 77 -13.07 -32.53 -1.28
N ILE A 78 -13.19 -32.58 -2.62
CA ILE A 78 -12.82 -33.77 -3.40
C ILE A 78 -11.34 -33.67 -3.82
N PRO A 79 -10.46 -34.64 -3.48
CA PRO A 79 -9.05 -34.61 -3.82
C PRO A 79 -8.80 -34.99 -5.29
N PHE A 80 -7.74 -34.42 -5.85
CA PHE A 80 -7.24 -34.81 -7.17
C PHE A 80 -6.48 -36.13 -7.14
N THR A 81 -6.69 -36.97 -8.14
CA THR A 81 -5.86 -38.17 -8.34
C THR A 81 -4.39 -37.77 -8.69
N PRO A 82 -3.42 -38.67 -8.44
CA PRO A 82 -2.03 -38.42 -8.84
C PRO A 82 -1.87 -38.10 -10.33
N ARG A 83 -2.66 -38.75 -11.21
CA ARG A 83 -2.67 -38.48 -12.65
C ARG A 83 -3.27 -37.12 -12.98
N ALA A 84 -4.36 -36.72 -12.35
CA ALA A 84 -4.92 -35.38 -12.53
C ALA A 84 -3.94 -34.27 -12.10
N LYS A 85 -3.21 -34.45 -11.00
CA LYS A 85 -2.13 -33.54 -10.58
C LYS A 85 -1.02 -33.47 -11.64
N LYS A 86 -0.63 -34.63 -12.20
CA LYS A 86 0.38 -34.70 -13.27
C LYS A 86 -0.09 -33.96 -14.54
N VAL A 87 -1.38 -34.04 -14.89
CA VAL A 87 -1.95 -33.26 -16.01
C VAL A 87 -1.78 -31.76 -15.76
N LEU A 88 -2.09 -31.27 -14.55
CA LEU A 88 -1.92 -29.85 -14.22
C LEU A 88 -0.42 -29.41 -14.24
N GLU A 89 0.51 -30.28 -13.85
CA GLU A 89 1.94 -30.01 -13.99
C GLU A 89 2.39 -30.00 -15.46
N LEU A 90 1.88 -30.93 -16.27
CA LEU A 90 2.16 -30.97 -17.70
C LEU A 90 1.58 -29.76 -18.41
N SER A 91 0.42 -29.27 -17.99
CA SER A 91 -0.19 -28.04 -18.54
C SER A 91 0.72 -26.83 -18.35
N LEU A 92 1.39 -26.71 -17.20
CA LEU A 92 2.42 -25.68 -16.98
C LEU A 92 3.61 -25.85 -17.94
N ARG A 93 4.05 -27.08 -18.17
CA ARG A 93 5.16 -27.33 -19.09
C ARG A 93 4.79 -27.02 -20.54
N GLU A 94 3.57 -27.36 -20.98
CA GLU A 94 3.08 -27.01 -22.32
C GLU A 94 2.93 -25.51 -22.50
N ALA A 95 2.41 -24.78 -21.49
CA ALA A 95 2.36 -23.32 -21.50
C ALA A 95 3.75 -22.72 -21.69
N LEU A 96 4.73 -23.17 -20.90
CA LEU A 96 6.12 -22.71 -21.00
C LEU A 96 6.77 -23.08 -22.34
N GLN A 97 6.45 -24.24 -22.92
CA GLN A 97 6.96 -24.64 -24.23
C GLN A 97 6.38 -23.79 -25.37
N LEU A 98 5.15 -23.32 -25.22
CA LEU A 98 4.48 -22.44 -26.19
C LEU A 98 4.83 -20.96 -25.95
N GLY A 99 5.65 -20.64 -24.93
CA GLY A 99 6.09 -19.29 -24.64
C GLY A 99 5.05 -18.46 -23.86
N HIS A 100 4.01 -19.11 -23.30
CA HIS A 100 2.97 -18.43 -22.56
C HIS A 100 3.32 -18.35 -21.07
N ASN A 101 3.06 -17.20 -20.44
CA ASN A 101 3.26 -16.99 -19.00
C ASN A 101 2.02 -17.34 -18.17
N TYR A 102 0.92 -17.72 -18.81
CA TYR A 102 -0.36 -18.13 -18.24
C TYR A 102 -0.74 -19.55 -18.65
N ILE A 103 -1.60 -20.19 -17.89
CA ILE A 103 -2.16 -21.52 -18.20
C ILE A 103 -3.63 -21.35 -18.57
N GLY A 104 -3.91 -21.44 -19.86
CA GLY A 104 -5.27 -21.43 -20.40
C GLY A 104 -5.86 -22.82 -20.56
N THR A 105 -7.12 -22.91 -21.03
CA THR A 105 -7.85 -24.17 -21.29
C THR A 105 -7.11 -25.06 -22.27
N GLU A 106 -6.50 -24.48 -23.32
CA GLU A 106 -5.66 -25.13 -24.33
C GLU A 106 -4.46 -25.86 -23.71
N HIS A 107 -3.82 -25.25 -22.73
CA HIS A 107 -2.67 -25.88 -22.06
C HIS A 107 -3.08 -27.05 -21.18
N ILE A 108 -4.29 -26.99 -20.59
CA ILE A 108 -4.84 -28.10 -19.81
C ILE A 108 -5.16 -29.27 -20.74
N LEU A 109 -5.73 -29.02 -21.90
CA LEU A 109 -5.98 -30.05 -22.91
C LEU A 109 -4.69 -30.66 -23.44
N LEU A 110 -3.68 -29.84 -23.75
CA LEU A 110 -2.36 -30.33 -24.17
C LEU A 110 -1.68 -31.17 -23.08
N GLY A 111 -1.79 -30.76 -21.82
CA GLY A 111 -1.28 -31.51 -20.67
C GLY A 111 -1.97 -32.87 -20.52
N LEU A 112 -3.30 -32.93 -20.79
CA LEU A 112 -4.08 -34.13 -20.74
C LEU A 112 -3.71 -35.09 -21.88
N ILE A 113 -3.52 -34.60 -23.11
CA ILE A 113 -3.06 -35.37 -24.26
C ILE A 113 -1.65 -35.91 -23.99
N ARG A 114 -0.78 -35.13 -23.39
CA ARG A 114 0.61 -35.54 -23.10
C ARG A 114 0.72 -36.57 -22.01
N GLU A 115 -0.20 -36.60 -21.04
CA GLU A 115 -0.29 -37.64 -20.03
C GLU A 115 -0.61 -39.00 -20.68
N GLY A 116 -1.55 -39.03 -21.60
CA GLY A 116 -1.78 -40.09 -22.59
C GLY A 116 -2.27 -41.44 -22.07
N GLU A 117 -2.14 -41.73 -20.78
CA GLU A 117 -2.53 -43.02 -20.15
C GLU A 117 -3.78 -42.94 -19.25
N GLY A 118 -4.30 -41.72 -19.02
CA GLY A 118 -5.48 -41.49 -18.20
C GLY A 118 -6.78 -41.87 -18.88
N VAL A 119 -7.84 -41.95 -18.08
CA VAL A 119 -9.20 -42.28 -18.60
C VAL A 119 -9.65 -41.26 -19.66
N ALA A 120 -9.29 -39.99 -19.50
CA ALA A 120 -9.59 -38.95 -20.50
C ALA A 120 -9.00 -39.30 -21.88
N ALA A 121 -7.73 -39.72 -21.92
CA ALA A 121 -7.10 -40.13 -23.17
C ALA A 121 -7.77 -41.36 -23.81
N GLN A 122 -8.16 -42.35 -22.99
CA GLN A 122 -8.94 -43.54 -23.44
C GLN A 122 -10.32 -43.17 -23.98
N VAL A 123 -11.01 -42.24 -23.34
CA VAL A 123 -12.32 -41.73 -23.80
C VAL A 123 -12.16 -41.05 -25.18
N LEU A 124 -11.17 -40.16 -25.33
CA LEU A 124 -10.92 -39.47 -26.58
C LEU A 124 -10.60 -40.45 -27.74
N VAL A 125 -9.78 -41.47 -27.49
CA VAL A 125 -9.46 -42.53 -28.48
C VAL A 125 -10.70 -43.37 -28.82
N LYS A 126 -11.51 -43.73 -27.82
CA LYS A 126 -12.79 -44.45 -28.06
C LYS A 126 -13.80 -43.66 -28.90
N LEU A 127 -13.81 -42.34 -28.74
CA LEU A 127 -14.64 -41.43 -29.54
C LEU A 127 -14.04 -41.14 -30.94
N GLY A 128 -12.93 -41.83 -31.33
CA GLY A 128 -12.32 -41.74 -32.62
C GLY A 128 -11.35 -40.56 -32.80
N ALA A 129 -11.03 -39.85 -31.73
CA ALA A 129 -10.05 -38.78 -31.78
C ALA A 129 -8.61 -39.32 -31.69
N ASP A 130 -7.79 -39.01 -32.70
CA ASP A 130 -6.36 -39.22 -32.63
C ASP A 130 -5.71 -38.10 -31.79
N LEU A 131 -5.08 -38.46 -30.68
CA LEU A 131 -4.45 -37.52 -29.75
C LEU A 131 -3.41 -36.60 -30.44
N ALA A 132 -2.71 -37.09 -31.44
CA ALA A 132 -1.74 -36.29 -32.22
C ALA A 132 -2.49 -35.24 -33.06
N ARG A 133 -3.64 -35.59 -33.61
CA ARG A 133 -4.47 -34.69 -34.41
C ARG A 133 -5.15 -33.61 -33.55
N VAL A 134 -5.62 -33.99 -32.35
CA VAL A 134 -6.15 -33.01 -31.38
C VAL A 134 -5.07 -32.00 -30.99
N ARG A 135 -3.83 -32.48 -30.74
CA ARG A 135 -2.69 -31.61 -30.42
C ARG A 135 -2.40 -30.62 -31.55
N GLU A 136 -2.37 -31.10 -32.77
CA GLU A 136 -2.08 -30.28 -33.96
C GLU A 136 -3.16 -29.22 -34.19
N GLN A 137 -4.42 -29.58 -33.97
CA GLN A 137 -5.57 -28.67 -34.04
C GLN A 137 -5.55 -27.57 -32.99
N VAL A 138 -5.22 -27.92 -31.74
CA VAL A 138 -5.03 -26.93 -30.65
C VAL A 138 -3.92 -25.96 -31.00
N ILE A 139 -2.77 -26.44 -31.49
CA ILE A 139 -1.63 -25.58 -31.89
C ILE A 139 -2.02 -24.68 -33.06
N GLN A 140 -2.76 -25.21 -34.04
CA GLN A 140 -3.23 -24.45 -35.19
C GLN A 140 -4.22 -23.35 -34.80
N LEU A 141 -5.15 -23.64 -33.90
CA LEU A 141 -6.09 -22.64 -33.35
C LEU A 141 -5.34 -21.60 -32.52
N LEU A 142 -4.37 -21.99 -31.72
CA LEU A 142 -3.54 -21.04 -30.96
C LEU A 142 -2.76 -20.11 -31.87
N SER A 143 -2.21 -20.63 -33.00
CA SER A 143 -1.52 -19.77 -33.96
C SER A 143 -2.46 -18.83 -34.70
N ALA A 144 -3.73 -19.21 -34.89
CA ALA A 144 -4.77 -18.37 -35.47
C ALA A 144 -5.30 -17.31 -34.47
N TYR A 145 -5.38 -17.63 -33.18
CA TYR A 145 -5.82 -16.71 -32.13
C TYR A 145 -4.70 -15.83 -31.56
N GLY A 146 -3.45 -16.25 -31.65
CA GLY A 146 -2.27 -15.43 -31.30
C GLY A 146 -2.00 -14.26 -32.26
N GLY A 147 -2.76 -14.18 -33.35
CA GLY A 147 -2.66 -13.12 -34.36
C GLY A 147 -3.81 -12.12 -34.37
N VAL A 148 -4.77 -12.16 -33.42
CA VAL A 148 -5.94 -11.25 -33.45
C VAL A 148 -6.24 -10.66 -32.07
N SER A 149 -5.59 -9.54 -31.80
CA SER A 149 -6.23 -8.44 -31.06
C SER A 149 -6.33 -7.27 -32.06
N GLY A 150 -7.43 -7.17 -32.78
CA GLY A 150 -7.72 -6.05 -33.67
C GLY A 150 -8.53 -6.44 -34.92
N SER A 151 -9.85 -6.23 -34.84
CA SER A 151 -10.84 -5.91 -35.87
C SER A 151 -10.86 -6.75 -37.19
N GLY A 152 -12.06 -7.18 -37.44
CA GLY A 152 -12.55 -8.07 -38.48
C GLY A 152 -12.43 -7.59 -39.95
N GLU A 153 -12.73 -8.56 -40.76
CA GLU A 153 -13.36 -8.67 -42.05
C GLU A 153 -12.54 -9.20 -43.23
N LYS A 154 -12.98 -10.37 -43.58
CA LYS A 154 -13.17 -10.98 -44.91
C LYS A 154 -12.06 -11.16 -45.93
N ALA A 155 -11.98 -12.42 -46.24
CA ALA A 155 -11.37 -13.13 -47.34
C ALA A 155 -11.56 -12.55 -48.75
N GLY A 156 -10.51 -12.73 -49.57
CA GLY A 156 -10.56 -12.57 -50.99
C GLY A 156 -9.20 -12.87 -51.63
N ALA A 157 -9.02 -14.12 -52.08
CA ALA A 157 -7.86 -14.50 -52.89
C ALA A 157 -7.93 -13.84 -54.27
N THR A 158 -6.86 -13.18 -54.73
CA THR A 158 -6.47 -13.15 -56.15
C THR A 158 -4.98 -12.80 -56.28
N THR A 159 -4.30 -13.59 -57.05
CA THR A 159 -2.96 -13.49 -57.60
C THR A 159 -2.78 -12.25 -58.48
N GLY A 160 -1.65 -11.55 -58.32
CA GLY A 160 -1.22 -10.58 -59.30
C GLY A 160 -0.09 -9.67 -58.79
N GLY A 161 1.12 -9.84 -59.31
CA GLY A 161 2.33 -9.11 -58.97
C GLY A 161 2.25 -7.62 -59.30
N GLY A 162 3.05 -6.85 -58.53
CA GLY A 162 3.30 -5.42 -58.75
C GLY A 162 4.11 -4.86 -57.60
N SER A 163 5.32 -4.53 -57.86
CA SER A 163 6.36 -3.92 -57.04
C SER A 163 5.95 -2.65 -56.33
N GLY A 164 6.42 -2.53 -55.05
CA GLY A 164 6.78 -1.27 -54.45
C GLY A 164 5.80 -0.78 -53.36
N ASP A 165 6.01 -1.17 -52.12
CA ASP A 165 6.20 -0.20 -51.05
C ASP A 165 6.76 -0.91 -49.81
N THR A 166 7.89 -0.43 -49.33
CA THR A 166 8.64 -1.00 -48.23
C THR A 166 8.09 -0.47 -46.89
N SER A 167 7.12 -1.13 -46.31
CA SER A 167 6.90 -1.10 -44.86
C SER A 167 7.44 -2.42 -44.28
N SER A 168 8.76 -2.51 -44.14
CA SER A 168 9.44 -3.62 -43.48
C SER A 168 9.25 -3.50 -41.99
N GLY A 169 8.17 -4.08 -41.42
CA GLY A 169 8.09 -4.37 -40.01
C GLY A 169 9.31 -5.16 -39.55
N SER A 170 9.95 -4.72 -38.47
CA SER A 170 11.17 -5.30 -37.94
C SER A 170 10.81 -6.54 -37.12
N HIS A 171 10.79 -7.70 -37.74
CA HIS A 171 10.33 -8.95 -37.11
C HIS A 171 11.08 -9.36 -35.83
N VAL A 172 12.35 -8.99 -35.65
CA VAL A 172 13.13 -9.34 -34.46
C VAL A 172 13.01 -8.27 -33.39
N LEU A 173 13.07 -7.00 -33.80
CA LEU A 173 12.96 -5.89 -32.86
C LEU A 173 11.55 -5.81 -32.24
N ASP A 174 10.50 -6.07 -33.02
CA ASP A 174 9.11 -6.07 -32.55
C ASP A 174 8.79 -7.22 -31.56
N GLN A 175 9.63 -8.30 -31.55
CA GLN A 175 9.51 -9.37 -30.56
C GLN A 175 10.03 -8.99 -29.15
N PHE A 176 11.01 -8.08 -29.08
CA PHE A 176 11.73 -7.75 -27.88
C PHE A 176 11.63 -6.26 -27.50
N GLY A 177 10.87 -5.47 -28.25
CA GLY A 177 10.69 -4.05 -28.02
C GLY A 177 9.35 -3.55 -28.53
N ARG A 178 9.02 -2.30 -28.16
CA ARG A 178 7.81 -1.60 -28.62
C ARG A 178 8.20 -0.35 -29.40
N ASN A 179 7.58 -0.12 -30.53
CA ASN A 179 7.76 1.10 -31.33
C ASN A 179 6.95 2.24 -30.73
N LEU A 180 7.58 3.11 -29.93
CA LEU A 180 6.93 4.25 -29.31
C LEU A 180 6.45 5.30 -30.34
N THR A 181 7.20 5.48 -31.44
CA THR A 181 6.79 6.41 -32.50
C THR A 181 5.52 5.95 -33.22
N GLN A 182 5.36 4.64 -33.42
CA GLN A 182 4.12 4.08 -33.97
C GLN A 182 2.96 4.24 -33.00
N LEU A 183 3.17 3.91 -31.71
CA LEU A 183 2.16 4.13 -30.68
C LEU A 183 1.74 5.60 -30.55
N ALA A 184 2.70 6.54 -30.74
CA ALA A 184 2.39 7.97 -30.77
C ALA A 184 1.50 8.34 -31.97
N ARG A 185 1.78 7.80 -33.17
CA ARG A 185 0.93 7.98 -34.37
C ARG A 185 -0.48 7.42 -34.17
N ASP A 186 -0.58 6.28 -33.52
CA ASP A 186 -1.85 5.62 -33.18
C ASP A 186 -2.58 6.29 -32.01
N LYS A 187 -2.01 7.37 -31.42
CA LYS A 187 -2.52 8.09 -30.23
C LYS A 187 -2.71 7.18 -29.00
N ALA A 188 -1.92 6.13 -28.92
CA ALA A 188 -1.99 5.17 -27.81
C ALA A 188 -1.15 5.60 -26.59
N LEU A 189 -0.25 6.59 -26.74
CA LEU A 189 0.57 7.11 -25.63
C LEU A 189 -0.16 8.19 -24.84
N ASP A 190 0.17 8.31 -23.57
CA ASP A 190 -0.36 9.33 -22.69
C ASP A 190 0.16 10.74 -23.05
N PRO A 191 -0.64 11.79 -22.89
CA PRO A 191 -0.19 13.15 -23.15
C PRO A 191 0.90 13.55 -22.14
N VAL A 192 1.99 14.11 -22.63
CA VAL A 192 3.12 14.55 -21.80
C VAL A 192 3.00 16.03 -21.52
N VAL A 193 2.89 16.39 -20.25
CA VAL A 193 2.70 17.76 -19.79
C VAL A 193 3.90 18.21 -18.96
N GLY A 194 4.37 19.43 -19.15
CA GLY A 194 5.33 20.09 -18.26
C GLY A 194 6.81 19.66 -18.41
N ARG A 195 7.16 18.76 -19.35
CA ARG A 195 8.53 18.23 -19.54
C ARG A 195 9.26 18.78 -20.79
N GLY A 196 8.86 19.93 -21.29
CA GLY A 196 9.41 20.51 -22.53
C GLY A 196 10.91 20.78 -22.47
N ARG A 197 11.44 21.26 -21.33
CA ARG A 197 12.87 21.56 -21.15
C ARG A 197 13.75 20.31 -21.20
N GLU A 198 13.31 19.25 -20.52
CA GLU A 198 14.01 17.97 -20.50
C GLU A 198 13.98 17.32 -21.87
N SER A 199 12.81 17.31 -22.56
CA SER A 199 12.68 16.79 -23.92
C SER A 199 13.54 17.58 -24.92
N GLU A 200 13.55 18.89 -24.86
CA GLU A 200 14.43 19.73 -25.68
C GLU A 200 15.92 19.40 -25.43
N ARG A 201 16.29 19.22 -24.16
CA ARG A 201 17.66 18.84 -23.79
C ARG A 201 18.05 17.48 -24.32
N VAL A 202 17.13 16.50 -24.29
CA VAL A 202 17.34 15.18 -24.90
C VAL A 202 17.54 15.31 -26.42
N MET A 203 16.71 16.08 -27.12
CA MET A 203 16.84 16.35 -28.56
C MET A 203 18.18 17.03 -28.91
N GLN A 204 18.60 18.01 -28.13
CA GLN A 204 19.89 18.68 -28.27
C GLN A 204 21.08 17.69 -28.16
N ILE A 205 21.00 16.76 -27.18
CA ILE A 205 22.06 15.77 -26.99
C ILE A 205 22.08 14.77 -28.14
N LEU A 206 20.93 14.24 -28.56
CA LEU A 206 20.81 13.29 -29.68
C LEU A 206 21.34 13.87 -30.99
N SER A 207 21.24 15.19 -31.18
CA SER A 207 21.71 15.88 -32.37
C SER A 207 23.22 16.18 -32.36
N ARG A 208 23.95 15.86 -31.29
CA ARG A 208 25.41 16.06 -31.22
C ARG A 208 26.18 15.05 -32.07
N ARG A 209 27.37 15.44 -32.52
CA ARG A 209 28.30 14.55 -33.21
C ARG A 209 28.96 13.53 -32.29
N THR A 210 29.18 13.88 -31.04
CA THR A 210 29.81 13.03 -30.00
C THR A 210 29.05 13.19 -28.69
N LYS A 211 29.06 12.19 -27.80
CA LYS A 211 28.28 12.15 -26.57
C LYS A 211 26.79 12.39 -26.85
N ASN A 212 26.29 11.70 -27.87
CA ASN A 212 24.94 11.84 -28.38
C ASN A 212 23.92 10.85 -27.74
N ASN A 213 24.30 10.22 -26.63
CA ASN A 213 23.42 9.33 -25.88
C ASN A 213 23.03 9.99 -24.56
N PRO A 214 21.82 10.50 -24.41
CA PRO A 214 21.33 11.04 -23.13
C PRO A 214 21.04 9.90 -22.14
N VAL A 215 21.30 10.16 -20.86
CA VAL A 215 20.82 9.35 -19.73
C VAL A 215 19.95 10.21 -18.84
N LEU A 216 18.69 9.85 -18.71
CA LEU A 216 17.73 10.43 -17.79
C LEU A 216 18.02 9.89 -16.39
N VAL A 217 18.38 10.78 -15.47
CA VAL A 217 18.76 10.42 -14.11
C VAL A 217 17.82 11.13 -13.13
N GLY A 218 17.08 10.36 -12.35
CA GLY A 218 16.13 10.90 -11.38
C GLY A 218 15.55 9.80 -10.52
N GLU A 219 14.85 10.17 -9.46
CA GLU A 219 14.20 9.22 -8.56
C GLU A 219 13.11 8.38 -9.28
N PRO A 220 12.74 7.21 -8.75
CA PRO A 220 11.63 6.42 -9.31
C PRO A 220 10.34 7.23 -9.25
N GLY A 221 9.48 7.11 -10.28
CA GLY A 221 8.18 7.78 -10.31
C GLY A 221 8.20 9.26 -10.72
N VAL A 222 9.36 9.89 -11.03
CA VAL A 222 9.40 11.30 -11.46
C VAL A 222 9.02 11.52 -12.94
N GLY A 223 8.69 10.46 -13.69
CA GLY A 223 8.26 10.57 -15.10
C GLY A 223 9.38 10.54 -16.11
N LYS A 224 10.46 9.77 -15.89
CA LYS A 224 11.56 9.60 -16.85
C LYS A 224 11.09 9.01 -18.18
N THR A 225 10.23 7.98 -18.12
CA THR A 225 9.68 7.31 -19.31
C THR A 225 8.75 8.24 -20.09
N ALA A 226 7.98 9.09 -19.41
CA ALA A 226 7.10 10.07 -20.03
C ALA A 226 7.86 11.08 -20.90
N ILE A 227 9.10 11.47 -20.52
CA ILE A 227 9.94 12.35 -21.36
C ILE A 227 10.26 11.69 -22.72
N VAL A 228 10.49 10.39 -22.70
CA VAL A 228 10.82 9.61 -23.91
C VAL A 228 9.56 9.41 -24.77
N GLU A 229 8.42 9.19 -24.16
CA GLU A 229 7.12 9.13 -24.83
C GLU A 229 6.76 10.47 -25.46
N GLY A 230 7.03 11.59 -24.77
CA GLY A 230 6.89 12.94 -25.32
C GLY A 230 7.79 13.19 -26.51
N LEU A 231 9.03 12.70 -26.48
CA LEU A 231 9.92 12.74 -27.64
C LEU A 231 9.36 11.91 -28.81
N ALA A 232 8.77 10.74 -28.55
CA ALA A 232 8.14 9.93 -29.60
C ALA A 232 6.94 10.66 -30.23
N GLN A 233 6.15 11.38 -29.40
CA GLN A 233 5.04 12.22 -29.86
C GLN A 233 5.54 13.40 -30.72
N SER A 234 6.61 14.07 -30.29
CA SER A 234 7.24 15.15 -31.08
C SER A 234 7.79 14.65 -32.42
N ILE A 235 8.41 13.46 -32.46
CA ILE A 235 8.87 12.85 -33.71
C ILE A 235 7.68 12.50 -34.61
N ALA A 236 6.61 11.95 -34.06
CA ALA A 236 5.41 11.60 -34.80
C ALA A 236 4.66 12.83 -35.37
N ALA A 237 4.76 13.97 -34.67
CA ALA A 237 4.19 15.26 -35.07
C ALA A 237 5.12 16.10 -35.96
N ASP A 238 6.32 15.62 -36.30
CA ASP A 238 7.36 16.35 -37.05
C ASP A 238 7.88 17.62 -36.37
N ASP A 239 7.67 17.75 -35.06
CA ASP A 239 8.13 18.86 -34.24
C ASP A 239 9.50 18.54 -33.60
N VAL A 240 10.47 18.25 -34.47
CA VAL A 240 11.84 17.88 -34.09
C VAL A 240 12.85 18.45 -35.06
N PRO A 241 14.14 18.63 -34.65
CA PRO A 241 15.21 19.02 -35.56
C PRO A 241 15.36 18.04 -36.74
N ASP A 242 15.83 18.52 -37.89
CA ASP A 242 16.02 17.71 -39.11
C ASP A 242 16.83 16.43 -38.90
N THR A 243 17.72 16.40 -37.91
CA THR A 243 18.53 15.22 -37.56
C THR A 243 17.74 14.08 -36.94
N LEU A 244 16.53 14.37 -36.44
CA LEU A 244 15.64 13.44 -35.76
C LEU A 244 14.37 13.14 -36.57
N ARG A 245 14.15 13.80 -37.68
CA ARG A 245 13.07 13.50 -38.63
C ARG A 245 13.24 12.07 -39.15
N ASP A 246 12.16 11.40 -39.38
CA ASP A 246 12.11 10.01 -39.86
C ASP A 246 12.78 8.97 -38.95
N ARG A 247 13.20 9.35 -37.72
CA ARG A 247 13.71 8.41 -36.72
C ARG A 247 12.55 7.69 -36.05
N GLN A 248 12.82 6.44 -35.67
CA GLN A 248 11.89 5.62 -34.90
C GLN A 248 12.45 5.36 -33.52
N LEU A 249 11.66 5.59 -32.50
CA LEU A 249 12.01 5.36 -31.12
C LEU A 249 11.45 4.00 -30.68
N TYR A 250 12.33 3.10 -30.29
CA TYR A 250 11.98 1.79 -29.76
C TYR A 250 12.39 1.66 -28.30
N THR A 251 11.51 1.14 -27.44
CA THR A 251 11.89 0.68 -26.11
C THR A 251 12.33 -0.77 -26.17
N LEU A 252 13.38 -1.11 -25.44
CA LEU A 252 13.88 -2.47 -25.34
C LEU A 252 13.40 -3.11 -24.04
N ASP A 253 12.67 -4.22 -24.15
CA ASP A 253 12.25 -5.02 -23.01
C ASP A 253 13.34 -6.06 -22.67
N LEU A 254 14.10 -5.74 -21.61
CA LEU A 254 15.17 -6.63 -21.14
C LEU A 254 14.60 -7.91 -20.51
N GLY A 255 13.42 -7.86 -19.91
CA GLY A 255 12.74 -9.02 -19.36
C GLY A 255 12.38 -10.02 -20.45
N ALA A 256 11.85 -9.54 -21.58
CA ALA A 256 11.53 -10.37 -22.73
C ALA A 256 12.78 -11.01 -23.38
N LEU A 257 13.91 -10.31 -23.39
CA LEU A 257 15.18 -10.85 -23.90
C LEU A 257 15.73 -11.99 -23.04
N VAL A 258 15.56 -11.90 -21.71
CA VAL A 258 16.03 -12.91 -20.75
C VAL A 258 15.01 -14.06 -20.63
N ALA A 259 13.73 -13.79 -20.80
CA ALA A 259 12.69 -14.80 -20.70
C ALA A 259 12.90 -15.94 -21.70
N GLY A 260 12.93 -17.17 -21.18
CA GLY A 260 13.13 -18.39 -21.98
C GLY A 260 14.58 -18.66 -22.46
N SER A 261 15.57 -17.83 -22.09
CA SER A 261 16.97 -18.17 -22.29
C SER A 261 17.41 -19.16 -21.21
N ARG A 262 17.77 -20.41 -21.64
CA ARG A 262 18.26 -21.42 -20.69
C ARG A 262 19.75 -21.28 -20.43
N TYR A 263 20.47 -20.66 -21.34
CA TYR A 263 21.93 -20.48 -21.31
C TYR A 263 22.29 -19.03 -21.60
N ARG A 264 23.39 -18.57 -21.02
CA ARG A 264 23.98 -17.24 -21.26
C ARG A 264 24.14 -16.91 -22.75
N GLY A 265 24.46 -17.90 -23.59
CA GLY A 265 24.64 -17.74 -25.03
C GLY A 265 23.37 -17.35 -25.78
N ASP A 266 22.19 -17.80 -25.30
CA ASP A 266 20.92 -17.53 -25.97
C ASP A 266 20.54 -16.04 -25.88
N PHE A 267 20.72 -15.45 -24.69
CA PHE A 267 20.52 -14.02 -24.47
C PHE A 267 21.49 -13.17 -25.31
N GLU A 268 22.79 -13.49 -25.26
CA GLU A 268 23.81 -12.79 -26.05
C GLU A 268 23.50 -12.84 -27.55
N GLU A 269 23.05 -13.99 -28.07
CA GLU A 269 22.68 -14.15 -29.47
C GLU A 269 21.45 -13.31 -29.82
N ARG A 270 20.42 -13.31 -28.99
CA ARG A 270 19.21 -12.48 -29.18
C ARG A 270 19.56 -11.00 -29.20
N LEU A 271 20.31 -10.53 -28.18
CA LEU A 271 20.76 -9.14 -28.11
C LEU A 271 21.61 -8.75 -29.35
N LYS A 272 22.53 -9.62 -29.79
CA LYS A 272 23.31 -9.38 -31.01
C LYS A 272 22.45 -9.29 -32.27
N LYS A 273 21.38 -10.11 -32.37
CA LYS A 273 20.42 -10.05 -33.50
C LYS A 273 19.67 -8.73 -33.53
N VAL A 274 19.13 -8.30 -32.36
CA VAL A 274 18.45 -7.01 -32.22
C VAL A 274 19.37 -5.84 -32.57
N LEU A 275 20.58 -5.82 -32.02
CA LEU A 275 21.55 -4.77 -32.27
C LEU A 275 22.01 -4.71 -33.73
N LYS A 276 22.18 -5.87 -34.37
CA LYS A 276 22.52 -5.94 -35.80
C LYS A 276 21.40 -5.41 -36.69
N GLU A 277 20.16 -5.64 -36.32
CA GLU A 277 19.01 -5.11 -37.04
C GLU A 277 18.94 -3.59 -36.90
N ILE A 278 19.12 -3.03 -35.66
CA ILE A 278 19.21 -1.59 -35.42
C ILE A 278 20.33 -0.95 -36.28
N GLN A 279 21.49 -1.58 -36.34
CA GLN A 279 22.63 -1.11 -37.13
C GLN A 279 22.31 -1.09 -38.63
N ASN A 280 21.65 -2.13 -39.13
CA ASN A 280 21.30 -2.25 -40.54
C ASN A 280 20.26 -1.21 -40.98
N ARG A 281 19.33 -0.89 -40.14
CA ARG A 281 18.30 0.12 -40.39
C ARG A 281 18.82 1.56 -40.26
N GLY A 282 19.54 1.84 -39.21
CA GLY A 282 20.16 3.16 -38.97
C GLY A 282 19.19 4.30 -38.65
N ASP A 283 17.88 4.10 -38.70
CA ASP A 283 16.82 5.04 -38.39
C ASP A 283 16.28 4.93 -36.92
N ILE A 284 16.82 3.97 -36.15
CA ILE A 284 16.31 3.62 -34.82
C ILE A 284 17.07 4.34 -33.74
N ILE A 285 16.34 4.90 -32.80
CA ILE A 285 16.79 5.35 -31.48
C ILE A 285 16.30 4.36 -30.45
N LEU A 286 17.18 3.80 -29.65
CA LEU A 286 16.85 2.80 -28.66
C LEU A 286 16.65 3.43 -27.28
N PHE A 287 15.50 3.21 -26.67
CA PHE A 287 15.27 3.53 -25.27
C PHE A 287 15.48 2.31 -24.39
N ILE A 288 16.28 2.46 -23.35
CA ILE A 288 16.57 1.43 -22.37
C ILE A 288 16.23 1.97 -20.99
N ASP A 289 15.14 1.49 -20.44
CA ASP A 289 14.82 1.77 -19.05
C ASP A 289 15.69 0.91 -18.13
N GLU A 290 15.97 1.41 -16.93
CA GLU A 290 16.88 0.77 -15.98
C GLU A 290 18.22 0.34 -16.61
N ILE A 291 18.85 1.23 -17.37
CA ILE A 291 20.09 0.92 -18.12
C ILE A 291 21.20 0.32 -17.26
N HIS A 292 21.17 0.56 -15.95
CA HIS A 292 22.11 -0.01 -14.97
C HIS A 292 22.05 -1.54 -14.91
N THR A 293 20.90 -2.16 -15.23
CA THR A 293 20.75 -3.62 -15.27
C THR A 293 21.62 -4.26 -16.33
N LEU A 294 21.84 -3.57 -17.45
CA LEU A 294 22.73 -4.02 -18.52
C LEU A 294 24.22 -3.87 -18.19
N VAL A 295 24.54 -2.91 -17.30
CA VAL A 295 25.92 -2.54 -16.98
C VAL A 295 26.40 -3.21 -15.70
N GLY A 296 25.49 -3.45 -14.73
CA GLY A 296 25.79 -3.94 -13.39
C GLY A 296 25.72 -5.45 -13.21
N ALA A 297 25.17 -6.17 -14.16
CA ALA A 297 24.94 -7.61 -14.06
C ALA A 297 26.22 -8.49 -13.99
N GLY A 298 27.41 -7.91 -14.10
CA GLY A 298 28.68 -8.65 -14.12
C GLY A 298 29.32 -8.97 -12.77
N ALA A 299 28.75 -8.55 -11.64
CA ALA A 299 29.38 -8.68 -10.31
C ALA A 299 29.06 -10.01 -9.57
N ALA A 300 28.03 -10.75 -9.97
CA ALA A 300 27.73 -12.07 -9.43
C ALA A 300 28.21 -13.18 -10.38
N GLU A 301 28.81 -14.25 -9.88
CA GLU A 301 29.20 -15.43 -10.66
C GLU A 301 27.98 -15.96 -11.43
N GLY A 302 27.97 -15.74 -12.77
CA GLY A 302 26.88 -16.14 -13.65
C GLY A 302 26.02 -15.03 -14.25
N ALA A 303 26.24 -13.76 -13.88
CA ALA A 303 25.48 -12.64 -14.42
C ALA A 303 25.88 -12.28 -15.86
N ILE A 304 24.90 -11.78 -16.61
CA ILE A 304 24.96 -11.52 -18.07
C ILE A 304 25.70 -10.19 -18.31
N ASP A 305 26.82 -10.21 -18.98
CA ASP A 305 27.57 -9.00 -19.36
C ASP A 305 27.12 -8.47 -20.74
N ALA A 306 25.93 -7.85 -20.75
CA ALA A 306 25.44 -7.17 -21.95
C ALA A 306 26.24 -5.90 -22.25
N ALA A 307 26.93 -5.34 -21.26
CA ALA A 307 27.77 -4.17 -21.43
C ALA A 307 28.94 -4.43 -22.40
N SER A 308 29.52 -5.63 -22.38
CA SER A 308 30.60 -6.00 -23.31
C SER A 308 30.17 -5.97 -24.80
N ILE A 309 28.90 -6.22 -25.08
CA ILE A 309 28.32 -6.19 -26.43
C ILE A 309 27.97 -4.77 -26.86
N LEU A 310 27.40 -3.96 -25.92
CA LEU A 310 26.94 -2.59 -26.20
C LEU A 310 28.11 -1.58 -26.30
N LYS A 311 29.14 -1.71 -25.45
CA LYS A 311 30.27 -0.79 -25.37
C LYS A 311 30.96 -0.53 -26.74
N PRO A 312 31.27 -1.56 -27.56
CA PRO A 312 31.91 -1.31 -28.87
C PRO A 312 31.00 -0.52 -29.82
N MET A 313 29.72 -0.79 -29.85
CA MET A 313 28.75 -0.11 -30.73
C MET A 313 28.51 1.33 -30.33
N LEU A 314 28.33 1.59 -29.02
CA LEU A 314 28.28 2.94 -28.46
C LEU A 314 29.58 3.72 -28.73
N ALA A 315 30.74 3.01 -28.64
CA ALA A 315 32.04 3.63 -28.90
C ALA A 315 32.22 4.08 -30.34
N ARG A 316 31.68 3.32 -31.31
CA ARG A 316 31.77 3.63 -32.75
C ARG A 316 30.65 4.58 -33.21
N GLY A 317 29.67 4.89 -32.36
CA GLY A 317 28.50 5.73 -32.72
C GLY A 317 27.51 5.04 -33.64
N GLU A 318 27.56 3.69 -33.69
CA GLU A 318 26.67 2.83 -34.49
C GLU A 318 25.27 2.66 -33.81
N LEU A 319 25.15 3.06 -32.55
CA LEU A 319 23.92 2.97 -31.77
C LEU A 319 23.64 4.32 -31.10
N GLN A 320 22.44 4.83 -31.35
CA GLN A 320 21.87 5.97 -30.58
C GLN A 320 20.95 5.42 -29.51
N THR A 321 21.21 5.79 -28.25
CA THR A 321 20.51 5.24 -27.10
C THR A 321 20.11 6.33 -26.13
N ILE A 322 18.89 6.24 -25.60
CA ILE A 322 18.42 7.01 -24.46
C ILE A 322 18.38 6.02 -23.29
N GLY A 323 19.07 6.30 -22.20
CA GLY A 323 19.01 5.51 -20.98
C GLY A 323 18.16 6.20 -19.92
N ALA A 324 17.52 5.44 -19.04
CA ALA A 324 16.91 5.94 -17.81
C ALA A 324 17.44 5.16 -16.61
N THR A 325 17.68 5.82 -15.50
CA THR A 325 18.17 5.19 -14.26
C THR A 325 17.97 6.13 -13.05
N THR A 326 18.23 5.63 -11.84
CA THR A 326 18.30 6.46 -10.63
C THR A 326 19.69 7.09 -10.46
N LEU A 327 19.80 8.10 -9.59
CA LEU A 327 21.08 8.77 -9.32
C LEU A 327 22.09 7.82 -8.68
N ASP A 328 21.64 6.98 -7.77
CA ASP A 328 22.50 6.03 -7.07
C ASP A 328 23.02 4.93 -7.97
N GLU A 329 22.16 4.38 -8.83
CA GLU A 329 22.55 3.35 -9.80
C GLU A 329 23.45 3.94 -10.90
N TYR A 330 23.20 5.18 -11.30
CA TYR A 330 24.11 5.90 -12.22
C TYR A 330 25.54 6.00 -11.66
N ARG A 331 25.67 6.41 -10.37
CA ARG A 331 26.97 6.50 -9.69
C ARG A 331 27.63 5.15 -9.48
N LYS A 332 26.86 4.11 -9.14
CA LYS A 332 27.39 2.77 -8.88
C LYS A 332 27.90 2.09 -10.16
N HIS A 333 27.23 2.25 -11.29
CA HIS A 333 27.43 1.44 -12.48
C HIS A 333 27.94 2.22 -13.67
N LEU A 334 27.35 3.36 -14.05
CA LEU A 334 27.74 4.10 -15.25
C LEU A 334 28.93 5.02 -15.02
N GLU A 335 28.95 5.75 -13.93
CA GLU A 335 30.02 6.74 -13.62
C GLU A 335 31.37 6.05 -13.36
N LYS A 336 31.36 4.84 -12.81
CA LYS A 336 32.59 4.07 -12.59
C LYS A 336 33.21 3.51 -13.86
N ASP A 337 32.43 3.38 -14.94
CA ASP A 337 32.90 2.88 -16.22
C ASP A 337 33.31 4.03 -17.16
N ALA A 338 34.58 4.32 -17.22
CA ALA A 338 35.13 5.42 -18.03
C ALA A 338 34.79 5.34 -19.53
N ALA A 339 34.48 4.16 -20.06
CA ALA A 339 34.11 3.99 -21.47
C ALA A 339 32.66 4.43 -21.72
N LEU A 340 31.76 4.16 -20.77
CA LEU A 340 30.35 4.57 -20.85
C LEU A 340 30.19 6.04 -20.48
N GLU A 341 30.85 6.53 -19.43
CA GLU A 341 30.79 7.92 -18.98
C GLU A 341 31.13 8.90 -20.12
N ARG A 342 32.11 8.54 -20.96
CA ARG A 342 32.51 9.37 -22.12
C ARG A 342 31.46 9.37 -23.23
N ARG A 343 30.50 8.48 -23.23
CA ARG A 343 29.52 8.32 -24.33
C ARG A 343 28.13 8.80 -23.95
N PHE A 344 27.81 8.72 -22.67
CA PHE A 344 26.53 9.18 -22.15
C PHE A 344 26.61 10.61 -21.62
N GLN A 345 25.54 11.37 -21.83
CA GLN A 345 25.36 12.70 -21.27
C GLN A 345 24.21 12.69 -20.27
N LYS A 346 24.50 13.01 -19.03
CA LYS A 346 23.50 13.08 -17.95
C LYS A 346 22.49 14.20 -18.20
N VAL A 347 21.22 13.88 -18.04
CA VAL A 347 20.08 14.79 -17.96
C VAL A 347 19.39 14.50 -16.62
N VAL A 348 19.39 15.46 -15.71
CA VAL A 348 18.73 15.32 -14.40
C VAL A 348 17.25 15.58 -14.59
N VAL A 349 16.43 14.69 -14.04
CA VAL A 349 14.97 14.78 -14.03
C VAL A 349 14.55 14.93 -12.58
N ASP A 350 14.20 16.16 -12.22
CA ASP A 350 13.75 16.47 -10.87
C ASP A 350 12.26 16.16 -10.66
N GLU A 351 11.87 15.96 -9.40
CA GLU A 351 10.48 15.83 -9.00
C GLU A 351 9.69 17.09 -9.39
N PRO A 352 8.53 16.97 -10.05
CA PRO A 352 7.71 18.12 -10.41
C PRO A 352 7.11 18.76 -9.15
N SER A 353 6.89 20.07 -9.20
CA SER A 353 6.16 20.78 -8.14
C SER A 353 4.69 20.32 -8.10
N VAL A 354 4.02 20.51 -6.97
CA VAL A 354 2.58 20.21 -6.81
C VAL A 354 1.76 20.89 -7.91
N ALA A 355 2.05 22.14 -8.26
CA ALA A 355 1.36 22.85 -9.33
C ALA A 355 1.51 22.18 -10.70
N HIS A 356 2.72 21.77 -11.07
CA HIS A 356 2.96 21.03 -12.30
C HIS A 356 2.33 19.62 -12.26
N THR A 357 2.29 18.98 -11.08
CA THR A 357 1.61 17.70 -10.93
C THR A 357 0.11 17.81 -11.20
N ILE A 358 -0.54 18.87 -10.73
CA ILE A 358 -1.96 19.14 -11.03
C ILE A 358 -2.18 19.29 -12.55
N GLU A 359 -1.27 19.97 -13.25
CA GLU A 359 -1.35 20.09 -14.72
C GLU A 359 -1.19 18.73 -15.42
N ILE A 360 -0.28 17.89 -14.94
CA ILE A 360 -0.08 16.52 -15.44
C ILE A 360 -1.36 15.70 -15.23
N LEU A 361 -1.93 15.74 -14.02
CA LEU A 361 -3.15 15.00 -13.68
C LEU A 361 -4.33 15.47 -14.55
N LYS A 362 -4.46 16.77 -14.80
CA LYS A 362 -5.48 17.30 -15.73
C LYS A 362 -5.31 16.79 -17.15
N GLY A 363 -4.08 16.65 -17.61
CA GLY A 363 -3.79 16.07 -18.93
C GLY A 363 -4.11 14.57 -19.03
N LEU A 364 -4.00 13.83 -17.94
CA LEU A 364 -4.27 12.39 -17.87
C LEU A 364 -5.74 12.06 -17.57
N ARG A 365 -6.51 13.01 -17.03
CA ARG A 365 -7.89 12.85 -16.57
C ARG A 365 -8.77 12.07 -17.53
N ASP A 366 -8.88 12.50 -18.77
CA ASP A 366 -9.80 11.93 -19.75
C ASP A 366 -9.54 10.44 -20.00
N ARG A 367 -8.29 9.99 -19.86
CA ARG A 367 -7.90 8.58 -20.00
C ARG A 367 -8.33 7.75 -18.80
N TYR A 368 -8.11 8.26 -17.57
CA TYR A 368 -8.53 7.58 -16.36
C TYR A 368 -10.05 7.55 -16.24
N GLU A 369 -10.76 8.64 -16.60
CA GLU A 369 -12.21 8.68 -16.69
C GLU A 369 -12.76 7.63 -17.67
N SER A 370 -12.14 7.53 -18.85
CA SER A 370 -12.53 6.53 -19.86
C SER A 370 -12.26 5.10 -19.41
N HIS A 371 -11.14 4.86 -18.69
CA HIS A 371 -10.76 3.54 -18.22
C HIS A 371 -11.66 3.05 -17.08
N HIS A 372 -11.88 3.89 -16.07
CA HIS A 372 -12.71 3.53 -14.92
C HIS A 372 -14.19 3.79 -15.14
N ARG A 373 -14.56 4.56 -16.16
CA ARG A 373 -15.92 5.04 -16.45
C ARG A 373 -16.52 5.84 -15.30
N VAL A 374 -15.73 6.70 -14.72
CA VAL A 374 -16.08 7.64 -13.65
C VAL A 374 -15.68 9.05 -14.05
N THR A 375 -16.28 10.05 -13.44
CA THR A 375 -15.89 11.46 -13.61
C THR A 375 -14.94 11.85 -12.49
N ILE A 376 -13.85 12.57 -12.81
CA ILE A 376 -12.86 13.04 -11.83
C ILE A 376 -12.95 14.55 -11.70
N THR A 377 -13.29 15.03 -10.51
CA THR A 377 -13.45 16.47 -10.27
C THR A 377 -12.09 17.18 -10.23
N ASP A 378 -12.08 18.47 -10.58
CA ASP A 378 -10.86 19.30 -10.46
C ASP A 378 -10.37 19.36 -9.00
N GLN A 379 -11.28 19.30 -8.03
CA GLN A 379 -10.97 19.27 -6.60
C GLN A 379 -10.23 17.98 -6.22
N ALA A 380 -10.64 16.82 -6.75
CA ALA A 380 -9.96 15.56 -6.55
C ALA A 380 -8.53 15.58 -7.09
N LEU A 381 -8.28 16.17 -8.27
CA LEU A 381 -6.94 16.31 -8.83
C LEU A 381 -6.03 17.19 -7.96
N VAL A 382 -6.56 18.28 -7.46
CA VAL A 382 -5.85 19.18 -6.54
C VAL A 382 -5.59 18.49 -5.21
N ALA A 383 -6.58 17.78 -4.67
CA ALA A 383 -6.45 17.01 -3.45
C ALA A 383 -5.41 15.89 -3.60
N ALA A 384 -5.46 15.11 -4.69
CA ALA A 384 -4.51 14.03 -4.95
C ALA A 384 -3.06 14.53 -4.96
N ALA A 385 -2.77 15.65 -5.63
CA ALA A 385 -1.44 16.22 -5.68
C ALA A 385 -0.96 16.73 -4.30
N ASN A 386 -1.81 17.48 -3.58
CA ASN A 386 -1.46 18.05 -2.28
C ASN A 386 -1.33 16.99 -1.18
N LEU A 387 -2.29 16.07 -1.14
CA LEU A 387 -2.32 15.02 -0.12
C LEU A 387 -1.20 13.98 -0.36
N ALA A 388 -0.92 13.63 -1.62
CA ALA A 388 0.22 12.78 -1.95
C ALA A 388 1.56 13.42 -1.53
N ASP A 389 1.76 14.70 -1.83
CA ASP A 389 3.00 15.42 -1.45
C ASP A 389 3.19 15.44 0.07
N ARG A 390 2.10 15.66 0.79
CA ARG A 390 2.12 15.82 2.25
C ARG A 390 2.24 14.52 3.02
N TYR A 391 1.57 13.45 2.56
CA TYR A 391 1.37 12.23 3.35
C TYR A 391 2.13 11.02 2.82
N ILE A 392 2.52 10.99 1.54
CA ILE A 392 3.29 9.89 0.95
C ILE A 392 4.74 10.34 0.77
N SER A 393 5.62 9.91 1.67
CA SER A 393 7.03 10.31 1.68
C SER A 393 7.99 9.29 1.04
N ASP A 394 7.53 8.07 0.80
CA ASP A 394 8.34 6.97 0.25
C ASP A 394 8.34 6.91 -1.28
N ARG A 395 7.50 7.72 -1.94
CA ARG A 395 7.36 7.83 -3.39
C ARG A 395 7.42 9.29 -3.84
N HIS A 396 7.64 9.52 -5.14
CA HIS A 396 7.77 10.85 -5.72
C HIS A 396 6.58 11.23 -6.60
N LEU A 397 6.34 12.54 -6.72
CA LEU A 397 5.41 13.07 -7.69
C LEU A 397 5.97 12.92 -9.12
N PRO A 398 5.12 12.71 -10.15
CA PRO A 398 3.66 12.68 -10.11
C PRO A 398 3.08 11.28 -9.79
N ASP A 399 3.88 10.22 -9.78
CA ASP A 399 3.49 8.82 -9.71
C ASP A 399 2.53 8.55 -8.53
N LYS A 400 2.92 8.95 -7.32
CA LYS A 400 2.10 8.79 -6.10
C LYS A 400 0.73 9.49 -6.17
N ALA A 401 0.60 10.58 -6.92
CA ALA A 401 -0.67 11.27 -7.11
C ALA A 401 -1.53 10.62 -8.20
N ILE A 402 -0.89 10.08 -9.24
CA ILE A 402 -1.54 9.29 -10.28
C ILE A 402 -2.12 8.02 -9.67
N ASP A 403 -1.35 7.29 -8.86
CA ASP A 403 -1.78 6.07 -8.18
C ASP A 403 -3.02 6.32 -7.30
N LEU A 404 -3.09 7.45 -6.57
CA LEU A 404 -4.26 7.80 -5.77
C LEU A 404 -5.53 7.95 -6.61
N ILE A 405 -5.41 8.58 -7.77
CA ILE A 405 -6.55 8.79 -8.70
C ILE A 405 -6.97 7.45 -9.31
N ASP A 406 -6.00 6.64 -9.73
CA ASP A 406 -6.24 5.33 -10.32
C ASP A 406 -6.96 4.40 -9.35
N GLU A 407 -6.50 4.34 -8.10
CA GLU A 407 -7.14 3.52 -7.06
C GLU A 407 -8.51 4.06 -6.64
N ALA A 408 -8.68 5.38 -6.54
CA ALA A 408 -9.99 5.97 -6.25
C ALA A 408 -11.01 5.65 -7.34
N GLY A 409 -10.61 5.78 -8.61
CA GLY A 409 -11.43 5.42 -9.75
C GLY A 409 -11.78 3.92 -9.78
N SER A 410 -10.78 3.07 -9.52
CA SER A 410 -10.98 1.62 -9.42
C SER A 410 -11.96 1.22 -8.31
N ARG A 411 -11.83 1.85 -7.14
CA ARG A 411 -12.70 1.59 -5.99
C ARG A 411 -14.15 1.98 -6.24
N LEU A 412 -14.39 3.13 -6.83
CA LEU A 412 -15.73 3.55 -7.24
C LEU A 412 -16.34 2.58 -8.25
N ARG A 413 -15.54 2.14 -9.22
CA ARG A 413 -15.97 1.15 -10.20
C ARG A 413 -16.37 -0.18 -9.55
N ILE A 414 -15.66 -0.65 -8.51
CA ILE A 414 -15.99 -1.87 -7.77
C ILE A 414 -17.30 -1.68 -6.98
N ARG A 415 -17.46 -0.54 -6.29
CA ARG A 415 -18.71 -0.20 -5.58
C ARG A 415 -19.93 -0.20 -6.54
N ARG A 416 -19.72 0.19 -7.79
CA ARG A 416 -20.77 0.19 -8.83
C ARG A 416 -21.28 -1.22 -9.20
N ILE A 417 -20.53 -2.27 -8.91
CA ILE A 417 -20.98 -3.65 -9.17
C ILE A 417 -22.16 -4.03 -8.25
N ASP A 418 -22.24 -3.43 -7.08
CA ASP A 418 -23.28 -3.69 -6.05
C ASP A 418 -24.53 -2.80 -6.18
N VAL A 419 -24.61 -1.98 -7.24
CA VAL A 419 -25.76 -1.10 -7.49
C VAL A 419 -27.02 -1.90 -7.81
N PRO A 420 -28.20 -1.55 -7.24
CA PRO A 420 -29.44 -2.25 -7.46
C PRO A 420 -29.80 -2.38 -8.96
N PRO A 421 -30.34 -3.53 -9.40
CA PRO A 421 -30.63 -3.80 -10.82
C PRO A 421 -31.54 -2.76 -11.46
N GLN A 422 -32.43 -2.15 -10.68
CA GLN A 422 -33.35 -1.10 -11.12
C GLN A 422 -32.63 0.16 -11.63
N PHE A 423 -31.49 0.50 -11.03
CA PHE A 423 -30.70 1.66 -11.43
C PHE A 423 -29.94 1.37 -12.73
N LYS A 424 -29.40 0.15 -12.89
CA LYS A 424 -28.73 -0.28 -14.13
C LYS A 424 -29.66 -0.31 -15.33
N GLU A 425 -30.92 -0.73 -15.13
CA GLU A 425 -31.95 -0.72 -16.17
C GLU A 425 -32.28 0.72 -16.60
N LEU A 426 -32.41 1.63 -15.62
CA LEU A 426 -32.71 3.04 -15.89
C LEU A 426 -31.56 3.74 -16.64
N GLU A 427 -30.30 3.47 -16.31
CA GLU A 427 -29.15 3.99 -17.03
C GLU A 427 -29.05 3.45 -18.46
N ALA A 428 -29.34 2.19 -18.67
CA ALA A 428 -29.39 1.59 -19.99
C ALA A 428 -30.49 2.25 -20.86
N GLU A 429 -31.68 2.47 -20.29
CA GLU A 429 -32.79 3.15 -20.97
C GLU A 429 -32.41 4.62 -21.28
N LEU A 430 -31.77 5.33 -20.36
CA LEU A 430 -31.33 6.70 -20.56
C LEU A 430 -30.29 6.80 -21.69
N SER A 431 -29.32 5.90 -21.70
CA SER A 431 -28.31 5.83 -22.75
C SER A 431 -28.91 5.57 -24.13
N ASP A 432 -29.87 4.65 -24.23
CA ASP A 432 -30.57 4.34 -25.48
C ASP A 432 -31.41 5.55 -26.00
N VAL A 433 -32.10 6.24 -25.08
CA VAL A 433 -32.87 7.44 -25.42
C VAL A 433 -31.97 8.59 -25.91
N ILE A 434 -30.80 8.79 -25.26
CA ILE A 434 -29.81 9.80 -25.67
C ILE A 434 -29.25 9.47 -27.06
N ALA A 435 -28.87 8.20 -27.30
CA ALA A 435 -28.37 7.76 -28.60
C ALA A 435 -29.38 7.98 -29.72
N ARG A 436 -30.64 7.57 -29.50
CA ARG A 436 -31.73 7.78 -30.46
C ARG A 436 -32.05 9.25 -30.68
N LYS A 437 -32.02 10.09 -29.65
CA LYS A 437 -32.18 11.52 -29.74
C LYS A 437 -31.09 12.14 -30.65
N ASN A 438 -29.84 11.78 -30.46
CA ASN A 438 -28.73 12.27 -31.27
C ASN A 438 -28.86 11.81 -32.73
N GLU A 439 -29.25 10.56 -32.97
CA GLU A 439 -29.53 10.04 -34.31
C GLU A 439 -30.69 10.80 -34.99
N ALA A 440 -31.77 11.12 -34.24
CA ALA A 440 -32.89 11.88 -34.74
C ALA A 440 -32.51 13.33 -35.08
N VAL A 441 -31.62 13.95 -34.30
CA VAL A 441 -31.07 15.28 -34.57
C VAL A 441 -30.20 15.28 -35.82
N GLU A 442 -29.29 14.29 -35.96
CA GLU A 442 -28.49 14.14 -37.19
C GLU A 442 -29.32 13.87 -38.43
N ALA A 443 -30.40 13.13 -38.30
CA ALA A 443 -31.37 12.87 -39.37
C ALA A 443 -32.37 14.01 -39.60
N GLN A 444 -32.25 15.15 -38.90
CA GLN A 444 -33.13 16.33 -38.95
C GLN A 444 -34.62 16.02 -38.66
N ARG A 445 -34.90 14.98 -37.88
CA ARG A 445 -36.24 14.63 -37.39
C ARG A 445 -36.53 15.32 -36.07
N PHE A 446 -36.86 16.59 -36.14
CA PHE A 446 -37.01 17.46 -34.96
C PHE A 446 -38.21 17.13 -34.08
N GLU A 447 -39.29 16.58 -34.64
CA GLU A 447 -40.46 16.13 -33.85
C GLU A 447 -40.09 14.90 -32.97
N ASP A 448 -39.45 13.91 -33.55
CA ASP A 448 -38.97 12.71 -32.83
C ASP A 448 -37.92 13.07 -31.77
N ALA A 449 -37.03 14.02 -32.09
CA ALA A 449 -36.03 14.54 -31.16
C ALA A 449 -36.66 15.28 -29.97
N GLY A 450 -37.80 15.95 -30.19
CA GLY A 450 -38.56 16.59 -29.12
C GLY A 450 -39.19 15.61 -28.14
N GLU A 451 -39.83 14.54 -28.65
CA GLU A 451 -40.40 13.46 -27.81
C GLU A 451 -39.34 12.72 -27.02
N LEU A 452 -38.19 12.43 -27.64
CA LEU A 452 -37.08 11.77 -26.99
C LEU A 452 -36.44 12.64 -25.90
N ARG A 453 -36.42 13.98 -26.08
CA ARG A 453 -35.97 14.93 -25.07
C ARG A 453 -36.89 14.98 -23.86
N ASP A 454 -38.21 14.88 -24.07
CA ASP A 454 -39.17 14.84 -22.96
C ASP A 454 -39.04 13.53 -22.16
N LYS A 455 -38.81 12.40 -22.85
CA LYS A 455 -38.50 11.12 -22.20
C LYS A 455 -37.18 11.16 -21.44
N GLU A 456 -36.13 11.74 -22.00
CA GLU A 456 -34.86 11.96 -21.33
C GLU A 456 -35.05 12.73 -20.01
N LYS A 457 -35.86 13.79 -20.03
CA LYS A 457 -36.15 14.60 -18.85
C LYS A 457 -36.94 13.82 -17.78
N GLU A 458 -37.88 12.97 -18.18
CA GLU A 458 -38.63 12.11 -17.28
C GLU A 458 -37.73 11.06 -16.62
N LEU A 459 -36.83 10.40 -17.39
CA LEU A 459 -35.88 9.43 -16.90
C LEU A 459 -34.84 10.07 -15.97
N LEU A 460 -34.38 11.30 -16.27
CA LEU A 460 -33.50 12.06 -15.40
C LEU A 460 -34.14 12.38 -14.03
N ALA A 461 -35.43 12.82 -14.06
CA ALA A 461 -36.17 13.06 -12.80
C ALA A 461 -36.37 11.79 -11.99
N ARG A 462 -36.59 10.64 -12.64
CA ARG A 462 -36.70 9.33 -11.98
C ARG A 462 -35.37 8.87 -11.41
N ARG A 463 -34.27 9.15 -12.10
CA ARG A 463 -32.91 8.90 -11.62
C ARG A 463 -32.62 9.72 -10.35
N GLU A 464 -32.91 11.02 -10.37
CA GLU A 464 -32.74 11.91 -9.19
C GLU A 464 -33.56 11.43 -7.97
N ALA A 465 -34.78 10.96 -8.20
CA ALA A 465 -35.62 10.41 -7.12
C ALA A 465 -35.01 9.14 -6.51
N LEU A 466 -34.53 8.21 -7.34
CA LEU A 466 -33.86 6.98 -6.87
C LEU A 466 -32.50 7.29 -6.21
N GLU A 467 -31.76 8.30 -6.69
CA GLU A 467 -30.54 8.77 -6.05
C GLU A 467 -30.80 9.33 -4.64
N SER A 468 -31.89 10.12 -4.50
CA SER A 468 -32.26 10.68 -3.20
C SER A 468 -32.71 9.59 -2.20
N GLU A 469 -33.37 8.55 -2.69
CA GLU A 469 -33.79 7.39 -1.88
C GLU A 469 -32.61 6.50 -1.48
N ALA A 470 -31.66 6.28 -2.38
CA ALA A 470 -30.44 5.55 -2.13
C ALA A 470 -29.54 6.31 -1.12
N LYS A 471 -29.43 7.63 -1.27
CA LYS A 471 -28.69 8.48 -0.35
C LYS A 471 -29.29 8.48 1.07
N ALA A 472 -30.62 8.41 1.18
CA ALA A 472 -31.31 8.25 2.45
C ALA A 472 -31.09 6.86 3.09
N SER A 473 -30.77 5.85 2.29
CA SER A 473 -30.43 4.49 2.75
C SER A 473 -28.92 4.24 2.91
N GLY A 474 -28.08 5.29 2.76
CA GLY A 474 -26.62 5.21 2.97
C GLY A 474 -25.83 4.62 1.79
N VAL A 475 -26.44 4.50 0.62
CA VAL A 475 -25.78 4.04 -0.61
C VAL A 475 -25.47 5.26 -1.49
N ASP A 476 -24.21 5.65 -1.56
CA ASP A 476 -23.75 6.69 -2.49
C ASP A 476 -23.65 6.13 -3.91
N LEU A 477 -24.49 6.66 -4.79
CA LEU A 477 -24.58 6.27 -6.21
C LEU A 477 -23.76 7.18 -7.14
N PHE A 478 -22.88 8.03 -6.57
CA PHE A 478 -22.13 9.01 -7.36
C PHE A 478 -20.99 8.37 -8.16
N ASP A 479 -20.98 8.68 -9.46
CA ASP A 479 -19.91 8.30 -10.41
C ASP A 479 -18.72 9.29 -10.37
N GLU A 480 -18.62 10.14 -9.37
CA GLU A 480 -17.61 11.20 -9.31
C GLU A 480 -16.55 10.89 -8.24
N VAL A 481 -15.28 10.89 -8.67
CA VAL A 481 -14.13 10.93 -7.77
C VAL A 481 -14.01 12.36 -7.25
N ASP A 482 -14.26 12.56 -5.99
CA ASP A 482 -14.14 13.83 -5.29
C ASP A 482 -12.93 13.86 -4.33
N GLU A 483 -12.77 14.95 -3.59
CA GLU A 483 -11.71 15.10 -2.60
C GLU A 483 -11.82 14.05 -1.49
N GLU A 484 -13.04 13.69 -1.09
CA GLU A 484 -13.28 12.72 -0.02
C GLU A 484 -12.87 11.31 -0.44
N SER A 485 -13.16 10.91 -1.67
CA SER A 485 -12.72 9.64 -2.25
C SER A 485 -11.19 9.51 -2.27
N ILE A 486 -10.48 10.58 -2.62
CA ILE A 486 -9.01 10.61 -2.58
C ILE A 486 -8.49 10.50 -1.15
N ALA A 487 -9.10 11.23 -0.22
CA ALA A 487 -8.73 11.18 1.19
C ALA A 487 -8.99 9.81 1.82
N GLU A 488 -10.05 9.12 1.40
CA GLU A 488 -10.37 7.77 1.86
C GLU A 488 -9.32 6.75 1.39
N VAL A 489 -8.91 6.80 0.12
CA VAL A 489 -7.83 5.93 -0.42
C VAL A 489 -6.52 6.20 0.32
N LEU A 490 -6.17 7.46 0.50
CA LEU A 490 -4.96 7.83 1.24
C LEU A 490 -5.00 7.34 2.69
N SER A 491 -6.17 7.40 3.32
CA SER A 491 -6.38 6.90 4.68
C SER A 491 -6.13 5.40 4.78
N LEU A 492 -6.54 4.62 3.78
CA LEU A 492 -6.25 3.18 3.72
C LEU A 492 -4.76 2.89 3.54
N TRP A 493 -4.05 3.68 2.73
CA TRP A 493 -2.62 3.48 2.50
C TRP A 493 -1.76 3.85 3.71
N THR A 494 -2.12 4.94 4.36
CA THR A 494 -1.32 5.52 5.46
C THR A 494 -1.79 5.09 6.84
N GLY A 495 -3.01 4.55 6.95
CA GLY A 495 -3.66 4.27 8.23
C GLY A 495 -4.16 5.53 8.96
N ILE A 496 -4.09 6.72 8.31
CA ILE A 496 -4.50 7.98 8.91
C ILE A 496 -5.89 8.34 8.43
N PRO A 497 -6.83 8.65 9.31
CA PRO A 497 -8.18 9.07 8.92
C PRO A 497 -8.18 10.48 8.32
N VAL A 498 -7.63 10.63 7.11
CA VAL A 498 -7.46 11.93 6.41
C VAL A 498 -8.82 12.53 6.01
N TYR A 499 -9.82 11.70 5.74
CA TYR A 499 -11.18 12.10 5.37
C TYR A 499 -11.97 12.77 6.51
N LYS A 500 -11.51 12.61 7.77
CA LYS A 500 -12.14 13.24 8.93
C LYS A 500 -11.59 14.63 9.29
N LEU A 501 -10.81 15.26 8.39
CA LEU A 501 -10.31 16.64 8.56
C LEU A 501 -11.42 17.72 8.38
N THR A 502 -12.66 17.30 8.17
CA THR A 502 -13.86 18.13 8.13
C THR A 502 -14.25 18.67 9.52
N GLU A 503 -15.40 19.31 9.61
CA GLU A 503 -15.93 19.92 10.85
C GLU A 503 -15.84 19.05 12.12
N GLU A 504 -15.86 17.72 11.99
CA GLU A 504 -15.75 16.79 13.12
C GLU A 504 -14.36 16.75 13.73
N GLU A 505 -13.29 16.83 12.93
CA GLU A 505 -11.92 16.86 13.48
C GLU A 505 -11.64 18.19 14.20
N THR A 506 -12.16 19.27 13.69
CA THR A 506 -12.10 20.56 14.40
C THR A 506 -12.80 20.47 15.75
N LYS A 507 -13.96 19.83 15.82
CA LYS A 507 -14.69 19.58 17.07
C LYS A 507 -13.91 18.64 18.00
N LYS A 508 -13.31 17.57 17.44
CA LYS A 508 -12.47 16.62 18.17
C LYS A 508 -11.24 17.32 18.78
N LEU A 509 -10.52 18.13 17.98
CA LEU A 509 -9.38 18.92 18.46
C LEU A 509 -9.76 19.96 19.53
N LEU A 510 -10.96 20.53 19.47
CA LEU A 510 -11.46 21.42 20.52
C LEU A 510 -11.75 20.69 21.84
N ARG A 511 -12.18 19.42 21.77
CA ARG A 511 -12.41 18.54 22.93
C ARG A 511 -11.19 17.72 23.36
N MET A 512 -10.04 17.96 22.74
CA MET A 512 -8.82 17.20 22.99
C MET A 512 -8.45 17.13 24.48
N GLU A 513 -8.62 18.22 25.21
CA GLU A 513 -8.32 18.26 26.64
C GLU A 513 -9.24 17.34 27.44
N GLU A 514 -10.53 17.31 27.11
CA GLU A 514 -11.53 16.44 27.76
C GLU A 514 -11.23 14.96 27.50
N GLU A 515 -10.90 14.62 26.25
CA GLU A 515 -10.56 13.24 25.87
C GLU A 515 -9.27 12.76 26.55
N MET A 516 -8.25 13.61 26.62
CA MET A 516 -7.00 13.26 27.31
C MET A 516 -7.20 13.10 28.82
N HIS A 517 -8.11 13.87 29.43
CA HIS A 517 -8.45 13.73 30.85
C HIS A 517 -9.19 12.43 31.21
N LYS A 518 -9.78 11.73 30.25
CA LYS A 518 -10.37 10.40 30.50
C LYS A 518 -9.33 9.36 30.94
N ARG A 519 -8.07 9.52 30.49
CA ARG A 519 -6.98 8.57 30.80
C ARG A 519 -5.90 9.16 31.70
N VAL A 520 -5.67 10.46 31.60
CA VAL A 520 -4.64 11.14 32.40
C VAL A 520 -5.31 11.96 33.49
N VAL A 521 -5.14 11.51 34.73
CA VAL A 521 -5.68 12.18 35.90
C VAL A 521 -4.84 13.42 36.19
N SER A 522 -5.51 14.53 36.48
CA SER A 522 -4.87 15.79 36.81
C SER A 522 -4.00 16.34 35.67
N GLN A 523 -2.87 16.97 35.95
CA GLN A 523 -1.91 17.48 34.96
C GLN A 523 -2.51 18.46 33.93
N HIS A 524 -3.50 19.27 34.36
CA HIS A 524 -4.23 20.18 33.46
C HIS A 524 -3.32 21.11 32.64
N ASP A 525 -2.30 21.69 33.28
CA ASP A 525 -1.36 22.59 32.59
C ASP A 525 -0.58 21.86 31.48
N ALA A 526 -0.20 20.59 31.74
CA ALA A 526 0.50 19.76 30.75
C ALA A 526 -0.38 19.43 29.55
N ILE A 527 -1.60 19.00 29.81
CA ILE A 527 -2.58 18.65 28.76
C ILE A 527 -2.95 19.90 27.94
N ALA A 528 -3.20 21.03 28.58
CA ALA A 528 -3.53 22.29 27.93
C ALA A 528 -2.38 22.77 27.01
N ALA A 529 -1.12 22.72 27.49
CA ALA A 529 0.05 23.11 26.70
C ALA A 529 0.25 22.23 25.45
N VAL A 530 0.14 20.89 25.61
CA VAL A 530 0.22 19.96 24.47
C VAL A 530 -0.90 20.22 23.49
N SER A 531 -2.15 20.34 23.98
CA SER A 531 -3.33 20.56 23.14
C SER A 531 -3.25 21.87 22.35
N GLN A 532 -2.78 22.93 22.99
CA GLN A 532 -2.58 24.23 22.33
C GLN A 532 -1.51 24.17 21.24
N ALA A 533 -0.40 23.48 21.48
CA ALA A 533 0.68 23.35 20.50
C ALA A 533 0.21 22.51 19.30
N ILE A 534 -0.51 21.42 19.54
CA ILE A 534 -1.07 20.57 18.47
C ILE A 534 -2.10 21.34 17.65
N ARG A 535 -3.04 22.06 18.31
CA ARG A 535 -4.02 22.91 17.62
C ARG A 535 -3.34 23.96 16.74
N ARG A 536 -2.28 24.62 17.21
CA ARG A 536 -1.49 25.60 16.44
C ARG A 536 -0.86 24.97 15.20
N THR A 537 -0.33 23.77 15.31
CA THR A 537 0.27 23.04 14.18
C THR A 537 -0.77 22.61 13.15
N ARG A 538 -1.93 22.10 13.61
CA ARG A 538 -3.03 21.69 12.74
C ARG A 538 -3.71 22.87 12.04
N ALA A 539 -3.72 24.04 12.67
CA ALA A 539 -4.18 25.29 12.06
C ALA A 539 -3.21 25.87 11.00
N GLY A 540 -2.10 25.20 10.71
CA GLY A 540 -1.13 25.66 9.69
C GLY A 540 -0.26 26.84 10.12
N LEU A 541 -0.23 27.19 11.40
CA LEU A 541 0.51 28.34 11.94
C LEU A 541 1.96 28.00 12.34
N LYS A 542 2.44 26.80 12.02
CA LYS A 542 3.79 26.33 12.32
C LYS A 542 4.60 26.22 11.02
N ASP A 543 5.93 26.31 11.14
CA ASP A 543 6.87 26.07 10.04
C ASP A 543 6.70 24.64 9.51
N PRO A 544 6.34 24.44 8.22
CA PRO A 544 6.09 23.12 7.63
C PRO A 544 7.35 22.24 7.57
N LYS A 545 8.53 22.80 7.80
CA LYS A 545 9.79 22.04 7.84
C LYS A 545 10.05 21.36 9.18
N ARG A 546 9.32 21.69 10.24
CA ARG A 546 9.55 21.16 11.59
C ARG A 546 8.60 20.02 11.93
N PRO A 547 8.95 19.16 12.89
CA PRO A 547 8.04 18.14 13.41
C PRO A 547 6.72 18.74 13.89
N SER A 548 5.64 17.96 13.88
CA SER A 548 4.29 18.40 14.27
C SER A 548 4.22 18.91 15.70
N GLY A 549 5.05 18.41 16.62
CA GLY A 549 5.21 18.87 17.99
C GLY A 549 6.56 18.45 18.55
N SER A 550 7.13 19.24 19.47
CA SER A 550 8.36 18.89 20.17
C SER A 550 8.29 19.35 21.62
N PHE A 551 8.30 18.39 22.55
CA PHE A 551 8.06 18.65 23.97
C PHE A 551 9.11 18.02 24.87
N ILE A 552 9.45 18.69 25.95
CA ILE A 552 10.17 18.09 27.09
C ILE A 552 9.19 17.95 28.27
N PHE A 553 8.98 16.74 28.73
CA PHE A 553 8.20 16.42 29.90
C PHE A 553 9.10 16.24 31.11
N LEU A 554 8.97 17.12 32.08
CA LEU A 554 9.78 17.17 33.29
C LEU A 554 8.93 16.83 34.51
N GLY A 555 9.48 16.11 35.47
CA GLY A 555 8.79 15.80 36.71
C GLY A 555 9.25 14.48 37.32
N PRO A 556 8.77 14.16 38.53
CA PRO A 556 9.09 12.92 39.22
C PRO A 556 8.70 11.67 38.43
N SER A 557 9.20 10.51 38.85
CA SER A 557 8.77 9.24 38.28
C SER A 557 7.31 8.96 38.66
N GLY A 558 6.55 8.30 37.77
CA GLY A 558 5.19 7.82 38.05
C GLY A 558 4.10 8.89 38.13
N VAL A 559 4.31 10.09 37.55
CA VAL A 559 3.31 11.18 37.51
C VAL A 559 2.49 11.21 36.22
N GLY A 560 2.67 10.23 35.29
CA GLY A 560 1.86 10.12 34.06
C GLY A 560 2.54 10.63 32.78
N LYS A 561 3.86 10.94 32.76
CA LYS A 561 4.56 11.44 31.56
C LYS A 561 4.44 10.50 30.36
N THR A 562 4.70 9.21 30.56
CA THR A 562 4.60 8.19 29.50
C THR A 562 3.14 7.90 29.13
N GLU A 563 2.22 7.97 30.09
CA GLU A 563 0.79 7.77 29.83
C GLU A 563 0.21 8.90 28.97
N LEU A 564 0.61 10.15 29.21
CA LEU A 564 0.23 11.27 28.35
C LEU A 564 0.73 11.08 26.91
N ALA A 565 1.95 10.55 26.73
CA ALA A 565 2.48 10.26 25.38
C ALA A 565 1.67 9.15 24.67
N LYS A 566 1.24 8.11 25.40
CA LYS A 566 0.38 7.04 24.84
C LYS A 566 -1.00 7.57 24.47
N THR A 567 -1.64 8.30 25.38
CA THR A 567 -2.94 8.89 25.13
C THR A 567 -2.90 9.87 23.94
N LEU A 568 -1.80 10.60 23.80
CA LEU A 568 -1.59 11.48 22.65
C LEU A 568 -1.46 10.70 21.33
N ALA A 569 -0.76 9.56 21.34
CA ALA A 569 -0.61 8.71 20.16
C ALA A 569 -1.97 8.15 19.71
N GLU A 570 -2.73 7.61 20.66
CA GLU A 570 -4.08 7.10 20.41
C GLU A 570 -5.03 8.20 19.91
N PHE A 571 -5.01 9.37 20.54
CA PHE A 571 -5.87 10.49 20.13
C PHE A 571 -5.56 11.00 18.71
N LEU A 572 -4.27 11.16 18.37
CA LEU A 572 -3.85 11.73 17.08
C LEU A 572 -3.89 10.73 15.93
N PHE A 573 -3.54 9.47 16.21
CA PHE A 573 -3.29 8.45 15.19
C PHE A 573 -4.19 7.22 15.30
N GLY A 574 -5.07 7.19 16.29
CA GLY A 574 -6.09 6.16 16.46
C GLY A 574 -5.62 4.86 17.11
N ASP A 575 -4.31 4.72 17.39
CA ASP A 575 -3.70 3.49 17.94
C ASP A 575 -2.57 3.83 18.92
N GLU A 576 -2.54 3.17 20.07
CA GLU A 576 -1.42 3.24 21.02
C GLU A 576 -0.09 2.74 20.41
N ASP A 577 -0.15 1.80 19.48
CA ASP A 577 1.02 1.25 18.77
C ASP A 577 1.70 2.27 17.84
N SER A 578 1.10 3.44 17.64
CA SER A 578 1.73 4.58 16.98
C SER A 578 2.71 5.33 17.90
N LEU A 579 2.95 4.83 19.12
CA LEU A 579 4.01 5.30 20.01
C LEU A 579 5.31 4.54 19.77
N ILE A 580 6.35 5.24 19.32
CA ILE A 580 7.72 4.73 19.21
C ILE A 580 8.48 5.12 20.47
N SER A 581 8.64 4.21 21.41
CA SER A 581 9.39 4.47 22.63
C SER A 581 10.84 4.01 22.52
N LEU A 582 11.77 4.88 22.95
CA LEU A 582 13.21 4.66 22.98
C LEU A 582 13.74 5.05 24.38
N ASP A 583 14.28 4.08 25.13
CA ASP A 583 14.93 4.33 26.41
C ASP A 583 16.37 4.82 26.19
N MET A 584 16.65 6.06 26.58
CA MET A 584 17.95 6.67 26.37
C MET A 584 19.03 6.11 27.28
N SER A 585 18.68 5.31 28.27
CA SER A 585 19.66 4.56 29.07
C SER A 585 20.43 3.51 28.25
N GLU A 586 19.85 3.02 27.15
CA GLU A 586 20.52 2.14 26.21
C GLU A 586 21.52 2.88 25.29
N TYR A 587 21.44 4.21 25.20
CA TYR A 587 22.21 5.05 24.29
C TYR A 587 23.20 5.97 25.00
N MET A 588 23.74 5.51 26.13
CA MET A 588 24.76 6.25 26.91
C MET A 588 26.13 6.27 26.24
N GLN A 589 26.43 5.33 25.38
CA GLN A 589 27.76 5.17 24.78
C GLN A 589 27.76 5.57 23.31
N LYS A 590 28.90 6.12 22.85
CA LYS A 590 29.01 6.62 21.47
C LYS A 590 28.68 5.57 20.40
N HIS A 591 29.07 4.32 20.58
CA HIS A 591 28.80 3.26 19.60
C HIS A 591 27.34 2.82 19.60
N THR A 592 26.57 3.07 20.67
CA THR A 592 25.13 2.75 20.66
C THR A 592 24.30 3.80 19.94
N VAL A 593 24.80 5.03 19.78
CA VAL A 593 24.14 6.10 19.02
C VAL A 593 23.99 5.72 17.54
N SER A 594 24.99 5.02 16.98
CA SER A 594 24.87 4.52 15.60
C SER A 594 23.72 3.55 15.38
N ARG A 595 23.23 2.87 16.43
CA ARG A 595 22.02 2.02 16.31
C ARG A 595 20.74 2.81 16.10
N LEU A 596 20.70 4.11 16.43
CA LEU A 596 19.54 4.97 16.15
C LEU A 596 19.43 5.30 14.66
N ILE A 597 20.57 5.61 14.02
CA ILE A 597 20.63 6.12 12.64
C ILE A 597 21.05 5.03 11.66
N GLY A 598 21.70 3.97 12.15
CA GLY A 598 22.31 2.88 11.40
C GLY A 598 23.84 2.91 11.48
N SER A 599 24.47 1.75 11.32
CA SER A 599 25.93 1.60 11.36
C SER A 599 26.57 2.10 10.06
N PRO A 600 27.73 2.76 10.10
CA PRO A 600 28.44 3.14 8.88
C PRO A 600 28.85 1.93 8.04
N PRO A 601 29.11 2.10 6.72
CA PRO A 601 29.57 1.04 5.84
C PRO A 601 30.82 0.34 6.41
N GLY A 602 30.79 -1.01 6.43
CA GLY A 602 31.90 -1.81 6.90
C GLY A 602 31.85 -2.20 8.40
N TYR A 603 30.85 -1.77 9.15
CA TYR A 603 30.60 -2.22 10.52
C TYR A 603 29.49 -3.26 10.58
N VAL A 604 29.56 -4.13 11.61
CA VAL A 604 28.51 -5.13 11.88
C VAL A 604 27.18 -4.43 12.12
N GLY A 605 26.10 -4.88 11.45
CA GLY A 605 24.76 -4.29 11.53
C GLY A 605 24.47 -3.16 10.51
N TYR A 606 25.31 -2.98 9.49
CA TYR A 606 25.06 -2.00 8.41
C TYR A 606 23.77 -2.31 7.63
N GLU A 607 23.42 -3.58 7.45
CA GLU A 607 22.21 -4.01 6.72
C GLU A 607 20.92 -3.87 7.54
N GLU A 608 21.02 -3.77 8.86
CA GLU A 608 19.85 -3.75 9.76
C GLU A 608 19.15 -2.39 9.84
N GLY A 609 19.70 -1.32 9.24
CA GLY A 609 19.15 0.03 9.35
C GLY A 609 19.15 0.60 10.78
N GLY A 610 18.79 1.86 10.95
CA GLY A 610 18.70 2.50 12.26
C GLY A 610 17.38 2.23 12.96
N GLN A 611 17.40 1.96 14.24
CA GLN A 611 16.18 1.65 15.01
C GLN A 611 15.15 2.79 15.00
N LEU A 612 15.60 4.04 15.10
CA LEU A 612 14.74 5.22 15.00
C LEU A 612 14.29 5.45 13.56
N THR A 613 15.24 5.46 12.63
CA THR A 613 14.97 5.79 11.22
C THR A 613 14.05 4.77 10.56
N GLU A 614 14.24 3.46 10.80
CA GLU A 614 13.38 2.40 10.27
C GLU A 614 11.96 2.42 10.87
N ARG A 615 11.83 2.64 12.19
CA ARG A 615 10.51 2.70 12.82
C ARG A 615 9.70 3.89 12.32
N VAL A 616 10.32 5.09 12.20
CA VAL A 616 9.65 6.27 11.69
C VAL A 616 9.37 6.15 10.20
N ARG A 617 10.25 5.53 9.41
CA ARG A 617 10.00 5.26 8.00
C ARG A 617 8.77 4.37 7.78
N ARG A 618 8.60 3.35 8.65
CA ARG A 618 7.42 2.46 8.60
C ARG A 618 6.15 3.09 9.13
N LYS A 619 6.28 3.97 10.16
CA LYS A 619 5.17 4.69 10.79
C LYS A 619 5.49 6.19 10.82
N PRO A 620 5.37 6.91 9.68
CA PRO A 620 5.72 8.33 9.61
C PRO A 620 4.81 9.23 10.45
N PHE A 621 3.64 8.73 10.81
CA PHE A 621 2.68 9.37 11.71
C PHE A 621 2.73 8.66 13.05
N SER A 622 3.57 9.17 13.93
CA SER A 622 3.82 8.55 15.23
C SER A 622 4.22 9.57 16.28
N VAL A 623 4.04 9.20 17.53
CA VAL A 623 4.64 9.88 18.67
C VAL A 623 5.97 9.20 18.97
N VAL A 624 7.06 9.93 18.90
CA VAL A 624 8.40 9.41 19.25
C VAL A 624 8.75 9.87 20.66
N LEU A 625 8.83 8.91 21.57
CA LEU A 625 9.16 9.14 22.97
C LEU A 625 10.61 8.76 23.25
N PHE A 626 11.41 9.75 23.64
CA PHE A 626 12.76 9.57 24.17
C PHE A 626 12.69 9.59 25.68
N ASP A 627 12.70 8.43 26.31
CA ASP A 627 12.59 8.32 27.78
C ASP A 627 13.96 8.52 28.42
N GLU A 628 14.00 9.24 29.55
CA GLU A 628 15.22 9.56 30.32
C GLU A 628 16.33 10.23 29.46
N ILE A 629 15.97 11.28 28.71
CA ILE A 629 16.85 11.97 27.75
C ILE A 629 18.16 12.48 28.38
N GLU A 630 18.19 12.75 29.69
CA GLU A 630 19.39 13.16 30.41
C GLU A 630 20.49 12.10 30.44
N LYS A 631 20.15 10.84 30.21
CA LYS A 631 21.12 9.74 30.15
C LYS A 631 21.76 9.56 28.77
N ALA A 632 21.22 10.18 27.73
CA ALA A 632 21.67 10.05 26.36
C ALA A 632 23.10 10.60 26.17
N HIS A 633 23.85 9.93 25.29
CA HIS A 633 25.15 10.44 24.84
C HIS A 633 25.00 11.81 24.13
N PRO A 634 25.95 12.74 24.25
CA PRO A 634 25.87 14.07 23.59
C PRO A 634 25.63 14.04 22.07
N ASP A 635 26.06 13.01 21.37
CA ASP A 635 25.83 12.85 19.94
C ASP A 635 24.34 12.64 19.58
N VAL A 636 23.51 12.09 20.50
CA VAL A 636 22.05 11.98 20.31
C VAL A 636 21.43 13.37 20.16
N PHE A 637 21.91 14.36 20.92
CA PHE A 637 21.38 15.73 20.81
C PHE A 637 21.69 16.36 19.46
N ASN A 638 22.84 16.03 18.85
CA ASN A 638 23.15 16.51 17.50
C ASN A 638 22.19 15.94 16.45
N THR A 639 21.82 14.66 16.61
CA THR A 639 20.80 14.01 15.77
C THR A 639 19.42 14.64 15.96
N LEU A 640 19.02 14.88 17.21
CA LEU A 640 17.74 15.54 17.52
C LEU A 640 17.71 16.98 17.01
N LEU A 641 18.81 17.72 17.03
CA LEU A 641 18.89 19.06 16.46
C LEU A 641 18.57 19.05 14.96
N GLN A 642 19.11 18.11 14.21
CA GLN A 642 18.81 17.98 12.78
C GLN A 642 17.30 17.72 12.56
N ILE A 643 16.69 16.82 13.33
CA ILE A 643 15.26 16.54 13.25
C ILE A 643 14.44 17.80 13.58
N LEU A 644 14.79 18.51 14.65
CA LEU A 644 14.06 19.70 15.10
C LEU A 644 14.17 20.90 14.14
N GLU A 645 15.25 20.98 13.35
CA GLU A 645 15.47 22.06 12.37
C GLU A 645 14.91 21.78 11.01
N GLU A 646 15.26 20.61 10.48
CA GLU A 646 14.98 20.24 9.09
C GLU A 646 13.76 19.32 8.96
N GLY A 647 13.25 18.76 10.08
CA GLY A 647 12.16 17.76 10.08
C GLY A 647 12.52 16.48 9.37
N ARG A 648 13.81 16.21 9.17
CA ARG A 648 14.31 15.02 8.50
C ARG A 648 15.63 14.55 9.09
N LEU A 649 15.90 13.26 8.94
CA LEU A 649 17.14 12.64 9.37
C LEU A 649 17.67 11.74 8.26
N THR A 650 18.96 11.90 7.92
CA THR A 650 19.60 11.01 6.95
C THR A 650 20.17 9.80 7.67
N ASP A 651 19.78 8.60 7.22
CA ASP A 651 20.30 7.34 7.76
C ASP A 651 21.72 7.04 7.27
N SER A 652 22.32 5.97 7.78
CA SER A 652 23.66 5.53 7.39
C SER A 652 23.76 5.06 5.93
N GLN A 653 22.64 4.80 5.28
CA GLN A 653 22.55 4.39 3.88
C GLN A 653 22.35 5.60 2.94
N GLY A 654 22.30 6.82 3.49
CA GLY A 654 22.07 8.06 2.72
C GLY A 654 20.60 8.36 2.45
N ARG A 655 19.66 7.59 3.01
CA ARG A 655 18.22 7.81 2.83
C ARG A 655 17.74 8.90 3.78
N SER A 656 16.91 9.80 3.29
CA SER A 656 16.26 10.83 4.10
C SER A 656 14.96 10.30 4.69
N VAL A 657 14.85 10.30 6.01
CA VAL A 657 13.64 9.91 6.76
C VAL A 657 12.93 11.16 7.23
N ASP A 658 11.63 11.24 6.96
CA ASP A 658 10.79 12.40 7.26
C ASP A 658 10.19 12.33 8.67
N PHE A 659 10.41 13.38 9.46
CA PHE A 659 9.88 13.55 10.83
C PHE A 659 8.85 14.68 10.94
N ARG A 660 8.45 15.33 9.85
CA ARG A 660 7.52 16.47 9.87
C ARG A 660 6.16 16.11 10.44
N ASN A 661 5.74 14.89 10.23
CA ASN A 661 4.46 14.37 10.70
C ASN A 661 4.53 13.68 12.08
N THR A 662 5.71 13.64 12.70
CA THR A 662 5.89 13.06 14.03
C THR A 662 5.72 14.09 15.15
N VAL A 663 5.34 13.62 16.33
CA VAL A 663 5.39 14.40 17.57
C VAL A 663 6.53 13.85 18.42
N LEU A 664 7.50 14.71 18.75
CA LEU A 664 8.66 14.33 19.56
C LEU A 664 8.42 14.66 21.02
N ILE A 665 8.52 13.67 21.88
CA ILE A 665 8.39 13.84 23.34
C ILE A 665 9.67 13.32 23.99
N MET A 666 10.27 14.12 24.82
CA MET A 666 11.44 13.76 25.62
C MET A 666 11.05 13.80 27.08
N THR A 667 11.27 12.74 27.84
CA THR A 667 11.02 12.76 29.30
C THR A 667 12.33 12.95 30.07
N SER A 668 12.24 13.62 31.18
CA SER A 668 13.38 13.78 32.06
C SER A 668 12.95 13.91 33.54
N ASN A 669 13.83 13.44 34.41
CA ASN A 669 13.70 13.54 35.85
C ASN A 669 14.60 14.62 36.47
N LEU A 670 15.24 15.47 35.64
CA LEU A 670 16.16 16.52 36.11
C LEU A 670 15.46 17.55 37.00
N GLY A 671 16.14 17.97 38.04
CA GLY A 671 15.64 18.99 38.97
C GLY A 671 14.68 18.52 40.05
N THR A 672 14.26 17.24 40.04
CA THR A 672 13.28 16.70 40.99
C THR A 672 13.89 16.36 42.37
N GLY A 673 15.17 16.00 42.41
CA GLY A 673 15.89 15.66 43.65
C GLY A 673 16.11 16.85 44.60
N ASP A 674 16.23 18.06 44.07
CA ASP A 674 16.44 19.29 44.88
C ASP A 674 15.14 19.91 45.35
N LEU A 675 14.02 19.52 44.76
CA LEU A 675 12.66 19.98 45.17
C LEU A 675 12.25 19.44 46.53
N ARG A 676 12.68 18.22 46.87
CA ARG A 676 12.39 17.58 48.16
C ARG A 676 13.11 18.22 49.33
N LYS A 677 14.34 18.69 49.12
CA LYS A 677 15.11 19.40 50.17
C LYS A 677 14.53 20.76 50.50
N ALA A 678 13.77 21.37 49.59
CA ALA A 678 13.14 22.66 49.80
C ALA A 678 11.80 22.56 50.56
N ASN A 679 11.09 21.41 50.53
CA ASN A 679 9.81 21.22 51.20
C ASN A 679 9.91 20.84 52.70
N LEU A 680 11.10 20.55 53.18
CA LEU A 680 11.36 20.16 54.56
C LEU A 680 11.33 21.33 55.59
N GLY A 681 10.97 22.56 55.17
CA GLY A 681 11.08 23.73 56.03
C GLY A 681 9.93 24.76 55.97
N PHE A 682 8.86 24.55 55.19
CA PHE A 682 7.81 25.60 55.06
C PHE A 682 6.40 25.08 55.29
N THR A 683 5.67 25.75 56.18
CA THR A 683 4.23 25.73 56.39
C THR A 683 3.43 25.97 55.10
N LYS A 684 2.24 25.37 55.01
CA LYS A 684 1.23 25.48 53.92
C LYS A 684 1.15 26.92 53.35
N ALA A 685 2.04 27.26 52.41
CA ALA A 685 1.99 28.48 51.66
C ALA A 685 1.58 28.10 50.22
N ASP A 686 0.65 28.85 49.65
CA ASP A 686 0.06 28.81 48.34
C ASP A 686 0.70 27.84 47.32
N GLU A 687 0.00 26.79 46.97
CA GLU A 687 0.41 25.75 46.00
C GLU A 687 0.89 26.34 44.66
N ARG A 688 0.27 27.43 44.20
CA ARG A 688 0.66 28.17 42.99
C ARG A 688 2.05 28.80 43.06
N VAL A 689 2.41 29.38 44.18
CA VAL A 689 3.74 30.01 44.37
C VAL A 689 4.82 28.96 44.45
N THR A 690 4.51 27.78 44.97
CA THR A 690 5.42 26.64 45.04
C THR A 690 5.65 26.06 43.65
N TYR A 691 4.61 25.94 42.84
CA TYR A 691 4.70 25.46 41.44
C TYR A 691 5.52 26.38 40.55
N GLU A 692 5.30 27.70 40.60
CA GLU A 692 6.10 28.67 39.81
C GLU A 692 7.58 28.67 40.19
N ARG A 693 7.89 28.54 41.50
CA ARG A 693 9.29 28.37 41.96
C ARG A 693 9.90 27.06 41.51
N MET A 694 9.12 25.98 41.48
CA MET A 694 9.50 24.68 40.95
C MET A 694 9.84 24.78 39.47
N LYS A 695 8.95 25.38 38.68
CA LYS A 695 9.12 25.61 37.23
C LYS A 695 10.37 26.42 36.92
N ALA A 696 10.69 27.43 37.71
CA ALA A 696 11.89 28.24 37.57
C ALA A 696 13.18 27.41 37.83
N LYS A 697 13.23 26.66 38.94
CA LYS A 697 14.37 25.81 39.30
C LYS A 697 14.63 24.71 38.28
N VAL A 698 13.56 24.06 37.82
CA VAL A 698 13.66 23.01 36.79
C VAL A 698 14.14 23.59 35.48
N LYS A 699 13.69 24.78 35.08
CA LYS A 699 14.20 25.50 33.89
C LYS A 699 15.69 25.84 34.03
N ASP A 700 16.17 26.20 35.22
CA ASP A 700 17.58 26.50 35.44
C ASP A 700 18.44 25.22 35.40
N ALA A 701 17.94 24.09 35.95
CA ALA A 701 18.61 22.79 35.84
C ALA A 701 18.72 22.34 34.37
N LEU A 702 17.67 22.56 33.55
CA LEU A 702 17.70 22.29 32.14
C LEU A 702 18.78 23.11 31.40
N LYS A 703 18.89 24.42 31.69
CA LYS A 703 19.90 25.29 31.06
C LYS A 703 21.33 24.87 31.40
N GLN A 704 21.53 24.24 32.56
CA GLN A 704 22.83 23.71 32.95
C GLN A 704 23.18 22.39 32.24
N HIS A 705 22.16 21.57 31.92
CA HIS A 705 22.36 20.25 31.33
C HIS A 705 22.32 20.23 29.80
N PHE A 706 21.40 21.03 29.22
CA PHE A 706 21.20 21.09 27.78
C PHE A 706 21.75 22.39 27.18
N ARG A 707 22.25 22.27 25.94
CA ARG A 707 22.74 23.45 25.19
C ARG A 707 21.57 24.41 24.88
N PRO A 708 21.78 25.72 24.96
CA PRO A 708 20.74 26.70 24.65
C PRO A 708 20.12 26.54 23.26
N GLU A 709 20.95 26.13 22.26
CA GLU A 709 20.50 25.86 20.90
C GLU A 709 19.42 24.78 20.83
N PHE A 710 19.55 23.74 21.66
CA PHE A 710 18.57 22.65 21.72
C PHE A 710 17.26 23.11 22.35
N LEU A 711 17.34 23.83 23.49
CA LEU A 711 16.16 24.29 24.20
C LEU A 711 15.34 25.32 23.39
N ASN A 712 16.00 26.15 22.58
CA ASN A 712 15.33 27.15 21.74
C ASN A 712 14.55 26.56 20.54
N ARG A 713 14.74 25.29 20.23
CA ARG A 713 14.07 24.60 19.12
C ARG A 713 12.90 23.73 19.55
N ILE A 714 12.75 23.54 20.84
CA ILE A 714 11.65 22.81 21.43
C ILE A 714 10.45 23.74 21.56
N ASP A 715 9.27 23.24 21.19
CA ASP A 715 8.03 24.04 21.21
C ASP A 715 7.62 24.41 22.61
N ASP A 716 7.68 23.46 23.57
CA ASP A 716 7.39 23.76 24.97
C ASP A 716 8.08 22.79 25.94
N VAL A 717 8.29 23.31 27.16
CA VAL A 717 8.86 22.57 28.30
C VAL A 717 7.78 22.46 29.36
N ILE A 718 7.26 21.25 29.53
CA ILE A 718 6.10 20.94 30.34
C ILE A 718 6.52 20.29 31.64
N VAL A 719 6.11 20.89 32.76
CA VAL A 719 6.47 20.42 34.10
C VAL A 719 5.26 19.74 34.73
N PHE A 720 5.42 18.45 35.07
CA PHE A 720 4.43 17.64 35.77
C PHE A 720 4.56 17.81 37.26
N HIS A 721 3.46 18.00 37.95
CA HIS A 721 3.42 18.10 39.43
C HIS A 721 3.35 16.70 40.05
N GLU A 722 3.70 16.65 41.35
CA GLU A 722 3.54 15.46 42.18
C GLU A 722 2.05 15.16 42.36
N LEU A 723 1.71 13.85 42.34
CA LEU A 723 0.34 13.40 42.52
C LEU A 723 -0.08 13.51 44.00
N THR A 724 -1.28 13.96 44.23
CA THR A 724 -1.91 13.96 45.57
C THR A 724 -2.54 12.60 45.85
N GLN A 725 -2.86 12.31 47.10
CA GLN A 725 -3.50 11.06 47.47
C GLN A 725 -4.91 10.90 46.84
N GLU A 726 -5.64 12.02 46.69
CA GLU A 726 -6.94 12.03 46.00
C GLU A 726 -6.81 11.69 44.52
N GLU A 727 -5.78 12.21 43.84
CA GLU A 727 -5.51 11.92 42.44
C GLU A 727 -5.09 10.46 42.24
N VAL A 728 -4.31 9.89 43.18
CA VAL A 728 -3.95 8.48 43.15
C VAL A 728 -5.17 7.58 43.29
N ARG A 729 -6.16 7.98 44.09
CA ARG A 729 -7.44 7.27 44.19
C ARG A 729 -8.18 7.22 42.87
N LEU A 730 -8.21 8.31 42.10
CA LEU A 730 -8.80 8.34 40.76
C LEU A 730 -8.02 7.45 39.77
N ILE A 731 -6.70 7.38 39.94
CA ILE A 731 -5.88 6.46 39.12
C ILE A 731 -6.19 5.00 39.44
N VAL A 732 -6.52 4.64 40.71
CA VAL A 732 -6.98 3.29 41.04
C VAL A 732 -8.23 2.94 40.23
N ASP A 733 -9.20 3.84 40.15
CA ASP A 733 -10.42 3.62 39.37
C ASP A 733 -10.12 3.33 37.91
N LEU A 734 -9.26 4.11 37.27
CA LEU A 734 -8.86 3.91 35.86
C LEU A 734 -8.12 2.60 35.64
N MET A 735 -7.26 2.19 36.59
CA MET A 735 -6.49 0.95 36.43
C MET A 735 -7.36 -0.31 36.60
N ILE A 736 -8.39 -0.23 37.44
CA ILE A 736 -9.31 -1.33 37.68
C ILE A 736 -10.28 -1.56 36.51
N VAL A 737 -10.61 -0.53 35.74
CA VAL A 737 -11.51 -0.65 34.58
C VAL A 737 -11.05 -1.80 33.65
N ARG A 738 -9.75 -1.91 33.41
CA ARG A 738 -9.23 -2.99 32.57
C ARG A 738 -9.49 -4.38 33.13
N THR A 739 -9.36 -4.54 34.45
CA THR A 739 -9.65 -5.82 35.12
C THR A 739 -11.16 -6.08 35.16
N ALA A 740 -11.97 -5.03 35.30
CA ALA A 740 -13.44 -5.10 35.23
C ALA A 740 -13.90 -5.53 33.83
N ASP A 741 -13.31 -4.97 32.75
CA ASP A 741 -13.61 -5.35 31.36
C ASP A 741 -13.27 -6.82 31.07
N GLN A 742 -12.15 -7.30 31.60
CA GLN A 742 -11.77 -8.72 31.48
C GLN A 742 -12.76 -9.66 32.19
N LEU A 743 -13.28 -9.25 33.34
CA LEU A 743 -14.30 -10.00 34.07
C LEU A 743 -15.68 -9.90 33.41
N ALA A 744 -16.01 -8.73 32.84
CA ALA A 744 -17.25 -8.56 32.07
C ALA A 744 -17.27 -9.50 30.84
N GLY A 745 -16.10 -9.73 30.19
CA GLY A 745 -15.96 -10.75 29.14
C GLY A 745 -16.19 -12.19 29.60
N GLN A 746 -16.14 -12.44 30.91
CA GLN A 746 -16.48 -13.73 31.55
C GLN A 746 -17.91 -13.74 32.14
N GLY A 747 -18.67 -12.66 31.94
CA GLY A 747 -20.05 -12.51 32.46
C GLY A 747 -20.13 -12.12 33.94
N MET A 748 -19.11 -11.48 34.50
CA MET A 748 -19.02 -11.05 35.89
C MET A 748 -18.68 -9.56 36.00
N GLY A 749 -19.24 -8.86 36.99
CA GLY A 749 -18.90 -7.47 37.33
C GLY A 749 -17.78 -7.36 38.39
N LEU A 750 -17.09 -6.22 38.41
CA LEU A 750 -16.12 -5.88 39.46
C LEU A 750 -16.41 -4.48 39.98
N GLU A 751 -16.59 -4.34 41.31
CA GLU A 751 -16.75 -3.06 41.96
C GLU A 751 -15.87 -2.94 43.21
N LEU A 752 -15.30 -1.78 43.42
CA LEU A 752 -14.48 -1.47 44.60
C LEU A 752 -15.23 -0.55 45.55
N THR A 753 -15.20 -0.87 46.84
CA THR A 753 -15.67 0.05 47.87
C THR A 753 -14.71 1.22 48.04
N ASP A 754 -15.20 2.35 48.54
CA ASP A 754 -14.35 3.52 48.76
C ASP A 754 -13.23 3.22 49.77
N ALA A 755 -13.46 2.34 50.74
CA ALA A 755 -12.45 1.88 51.68
C ALA A 755 -11.34 1.04 50.98
N ALA A 756 -11.71 0.21 50.02
CA ALA A 756 -10.76 -0.55 49.22
C ALA A 756 -9.90 0.36 48.32
N LYS A 757 -10.51 1.38 47.70
CA LYS A 757 -9.80 2.38 46.90
C LYS A 757 -8.79 3.14 47.71
N ASP A 758 -9.16 3.60 48.92
CA ASP A 758 -8.27 4.30 49.81
C ASP A 758 -7.12 3.42 50.31
N HIS A 759 -7.39 2.15 50.59
CA HIS A 759 -6.37 1.19 51.02
C HIS A 759 -5.37 0.91 49.87
N LEU A 760 -5.86 0.68 48.65
CA LEU A 760 -5.01 0.46 47.45
C LEU A 760 -4.19 1.72 47.14
N ALA A 761 -4.78 2.89 47.21
CA ALA A 761 -4.09 4.16 47.00
C ALA A 761 -2.96 4.34 48.03
N ALA A 762 -3.24 4.07 49.33
CA ALA A 762 -2.23 4.15 50.38
C ALA A 762 -1.10 3.10 50.20
N ALA A 763 -1.44 1.88 49.87
CA ALA A 763 -0.46 0.79 49.62
C ALA A 763 0.37 1.01 48.35
N GLY A 764 -0.21 1.65 47.32
CA GLY A 764 0.41 1.88 46.04
C GLY A 764 1.06 3.25 45.84
N TYR A 765 0.96 4.15 46.77
CA TYR A 765 1.54 5.48 46.71
C TYR A 765 2.91 5.53 47.39
N ASP A 766 3.92 5.93 46.65
CA ASP A 766 5.24 6.26 47.18
C ASP A 766 5.59 7.70 46.78
N PRO A 767 5.89 8.59 47.71
CA PRO A 767 6.27 9.98 47.39
C PRO A 767 7.47 10.08 46.43
N THR A 768 8.27 9.02 46.31
CA THR A 768 9.44 8.99 45.45
C THR A 768 9.19 8.42 44.06
N LEU A 769 8.28 7.47 43.97
CA LEU A 769 7.98 6.70 42.73
C LEU A 769 6.59 7.06 42.18
N GLY A 770 5.85 7.96 42.81
CA GLY A 770 4.50 8.35 42.43
C GLY A 770 3.53 7.16 42.43
N ALA A 771 2.70 7.07 41.41
CA ALA A 771 1.75 5.97 41.22
C ALA A 771 2.37 4.69 40.58
N ARG A 772 3.70 4.62 40.35
CA ARG A 772 4.35 3.46 39.72
C ARG A 772 4.19 2.15 40.50
N PRO A 773 4.24 2.16 41.86
CA PRO A 773 4.01 0.96 42.67
C PRO A 773 2.54 0.51 42.69
N LEU A 774 1.60 1.40 42.34
CA LEU A 774 0.16 1.14 42.36
C LEU A 774 -0.24 -0.09 41.55
N ARG A 775 0.32 -0.24 40.35
CA ARG A 775 0.07 -1.41 39.50
C ARG A 775 0.41 -2.72 40.20
N ARG A 776 1.54 -2.76 40.89
CA ARG A 776 1.96 -3.94 41.66
C ARG A 776 1.10 -4.16 42.91
N ALA A 777 0.61 -3.07 43.52
CA ALA A 777 -0.30 -3.17 44.64
C ALA A 777 -1.65 -3.74 44.21
N ILE A 778 -2.22 -3.25 43.10
CA ILE A 778 -3.45 -3.80 42.49
C ILE A 778 -3.26 -5.26 42.10
N GLN A 779 -2.19 -5.60 41.41
CA GLN A 779 -1.90 -6.98 41.04
C GLN A 779 -1.87 -7.88 42.27
N ARG A 780 -1.07 -7.56 43.27
CA ARG A 780 -0.88 -8.39 44.46
C ARG A 780 -2.10 -8.47 45.36
N LEU A 781 -2.85 -7.36 45.53
CA LEU A 781 -3.93 -7.28 46.49
C LEU A 781 -5.30 -7.61 45.88
N VAL A 782 -5.47 -7.42 44.58
CA VAL A 782 -6.75 -7.66 43.88
C VAL A 782 -6.63 -8.76 42.84
N GLU A 783 -5.74 -8.64 41.81
CA GLU A 783 -5.73 -9.56 40.66
C GLU A 783 -5.32 -10.97 41.03
N ASP A 784 -4.22 -11.12 41.78
CA ASP A 784 -3.71 -12.45 42.17
C ASP A 784 -4.71 -13.20 43.06
N PRO A 785 -5.27 -12.61 44.18
CA PRO A 785 -6.25 -13.29 45.00
C PRO A 785 -7.58 -13.56 44.29
N LEU A 786 -7.99 -12.63 43.41
CA LEU A 786 -9.20 -12.80 42.60
C LEU A 786 -9.04 -13.95 41.62
N SER A 787 -7.88 -14.07 40.96
CA SER A 787 -7.57 -15.17 40.04
C SER A 787 -7.63 -16.53 40.73
N GLU A 788 -7.11 -16.66 41.94
CA GLU A 788 -7.17 -17.91 42.72
C GLU A 788 -8.62 -18.31 43.04
N ARG A 789 -9.45 -17.36 43.48
CA ARG A 789 -10.86 -17.59 43.81
C ARG A 789 -11.70 -17.93 42.55
N LEU A 790 -11.40 -17.30 41.41
CA LEU A 790 -12.02 -17.63 40.13
C LEU A 790 -11.68 -19.07 39.69
N LEU A 791 -10.43 -19.49 39.86
CA LEU A 791 -10.02 -20.88 39.59
C LEU A 791 -10.70 -21.89 40.52
N HIS A 792 -10.94 -21.50 41.76
CA HIS A 792 -11.71 -22.31 42.73
C HIS A 792 -13.22 -22.29 42.49
N LYS A 793 -13.70 -21.52 41.48
CA LYS A 793 -15.12 -21.36 41.11
C LYS A 793 -15.98 -20.82 42.25
N GLU A 794 -15.40 -19.94 43.07
CA GLU A 794 -16.15 -19.28 44.18
C GLU A 794 -17.14 -18.28 43.62
N PHE A 795 -16.91 -17.72 42.43
CA PHE A 795 -17.78 -16.77 41.74
C PHE A 795 -18.43 -17.37 40.49
N ARG A 796 -19.64 -16.93 40.16
CA ARG A 796 -20.42 -17.39 39.00
C ARG A 796 -20.74 -16.26 38.03
N ALA A 797 -20.94 -16.62 36.76
CA ALA A 797 -21.44 -15.69 35.77
C ALA A 797 -22.82 -15.12 36.22
N GLY A 798 -23.00 -13.81 36.09
CA GLY A 798 -24.16 -13.06 36.62
C GLY A 798 -23.94 -12.43 37.99
N GLU A 799 -22.75 -12.58 38.59
CA GLU A 799 -22.43 -11.98 39.89
C GLU A 799 -21.53 -10.76 39.72
N ILE A 800 -21.69 -9.76 40.64
CA ILE A 800 -20.78 -8.64 40.80
C ILE A 800 -19.85 -8.95 41.98
N VAL A 801 -18.54 -8.98 41.71
CA VAL A 801 -17.52 -9.15 42.75
C VAL A 801 -17.24 -7.79 43.38
N ILE A 802 -17.57 -7.62 44.63
CA ILE A 802 -17.25 -6.43 45.42
C ILE A 802 -15.96 -6.66 46.17
N VAL A 803 -15.00 -5.76 45.92
CA VAL A 803 -13.72 -5.70 46.63
C VAL A 803 -13.87 -4.75 47.81
N ASP A 804 -13.76 -5.25 49.01
CA ASP A 804 -13.89 -4.52 50.27
C ASP A 804 -12.65 -4.72 51.16
N VAL A 805 -12.57 -4.00 52.25
CA VAL A 805 -11.44 -4.06 53.20
C VAL A 805 -11.99 -4.24 54.62
N GLU A 806 -11.45 -5.25 55.31
CA GLU A 806 -11.73 -5.55 56.69
C GLU A 806 -10.46 -5.48 57.55
N ASP A 807 -10.62 -5.28 58.85
CA ASP A 807 -9.48 -5.33 59.78
C ASP A 807 -8.94 -6.75 59.89
N ASP A 808 -7.61 -6.89 59.81
CA ASP A 808 -6.99 -8.20 59.88
C ASP A 808 -7.18 -8.84 61.26
N PRO A 809 -7.83 -10.03 61.36
CA PRO A 809 -8.02 -10.66 62.67
C PRO A 809 -6.73 -11.16 63.28
N LEU A 810 -5.60 -11.18 62.58
CA LEU A 810 -4.31 -11.69 63.05
C LEU A 810 -3.33 -10.61 63.43
N GLU A 811 -3.49 -9.35 62.91
CA GLU A 811 -2.60 -8.24 63.22
C GLU A 811 -3.42 -6.99 63.54
N GLU A 812 -3.47 -6.55 64.83
CA GLU A 812 -4.14 -5.30 65.21
C GLU A 812 -3.60 -4.10 64.43
N GLY A 813 -4.49 -3.48 63.64
CA GLY A 813 -4.18 -2.30 62.79
C GLY A 813 -3.78 -2.57 61.38
N SER A 814 -3.73 -3.83 60.93
CA SER A 814 -3.55 -4.22 59.53
C SER A 814 -4.96 -4.37 58.88
N LYS A 815 -5.05 -4.08 57.56
CA LYS A 815 -6.27 -4.21 56.78
C LYS A 815 -6.05 -5.22 55.65
N VAL A 816 -7.03 -6.11 55.45
CA VAL A 816 -7.00 -7.16 54.40
C VAL A 816 -8.12 -6.95 53.40
N VAL A 817 -7.81 -7.15 52.14
CA VAL A 817 -8.80 -7.07 51.05
C VAL A 817 -9.66 -8.33 51.07
N VAL A 818 -10.98 -8.15 51.09
CA VAL A 818 -11.98 -9.22 51.09
C VAL A 818 -12.86 -9.09 49.84
N PHE A 819 -13.23 -10.25 49.25
CA PHE A 819 -14.07 -10.33 48.05
C PHE A 819 -15.43 -10.87 48.44
N ARG A 820 -16.49 -10.20 48.03
CA ARG A 820 -17.89 -10.60 48.23
C ARG A 820 -18.60 -10.65 46.90
N ALA A 821 -19.49 -11.63 46.68
CA ALA A 821 -20.28 -11.71 45.46
C ALA A 821 -21.73 -11.24 45.77
N ILE A 822 -22.32 -10.51 44.85
CA ILE A 822 -23.74 -10.14 44.82
C ILE A 822 -24.32 -10.53 43.47
N GLU A 823 -25.47 -11.16 43.42
CA GLU A 823 -26.20 -11.49 42.19
C GLU A 823 -26.76 -10.20 41.58
N GLY A 824 -26.73 -10.08 40.22
CA GLY A 824 -27.36 -8.98 39.51
C GLY A 824 -26.47 -8.31 38.43
N PHE A 825 -25.44 -8.95 37.97
CA PHE A 825 -24.65 -8.44 36.84
C PHE A 825 -25.38 -8.68 35.52
N GLU A 826 -25.82 -7.62 34.85
CA GLU A 826 -26.19 -7.61 33.46
C GLU A 826 -24.96 -7.18 32.66
N PRO A 827 -24.41 -8.08 31.79
CA PRO A 827 -23.29 -7.67 30.92
C PRO A 827 -23.74 -6.47 30.09
N PRO A 828 -22.92 -5.44 29.92
CA PRO A 828 -23.24 -4.35 29.01
C PRO A 828 -23.59 -4.96 27.67
N GLU A 829 -24.70 -4.53 27.06
CA GLU A 829 -24.99 -4.88 25.67
C GLU A 829 -23.73 -4.59 24.87
N PRO A 830 -23.24 -5.52 24.04
CA PRO A 830 -22.10 -5.23 23.20
C PRO A 830 -22.48 -3.96 22.44
N GLU A 831 -21.75 -2.88 22.68
CA GLU A 831 -21.78 -1.76 21.76
C GLU A 831 -21.56 -2.40 20.41
N LEU A 832 -22.60 -2.45 19.57
CA LEU A 832 -22.47 -2.76 18.17
C LEU A 832 -21.43 -1.72 17.70
N GLU A 833 -20.15 -2.12 17.75
CA GLU A 833 -19.18 -1.50 16.88
C GLU A 833 -19.89 -1.44 15.54
N THR A 834 -20.28 -0.26 15.14
CA THR A 834 -20.58 0.02 13.76
C THR A 834 -19.28 -0.27 13.03
N THR A 835 -19.02 -1.54 12.83
CA THR A 835 -18.09 -2.08 11.86
C THR A 835 -18.64 -1.67 10.50
N ALA A 836 -18.40 -0.43 10.16
CA ALA A 836 -18.26 -0.06 8.77
C ALA A 836 -17.08 -0.90 8.26
N GLY A 837 -17.37 -2.06 7.68
CA GLY A 837 -16.38 -2.77 6.88
C GLY A 837 -16.03 -4.20 7.25
N GLU A 838 -17.01 -5.09 7.53
CA GLU A 838 -16.87 -6.48 7.13
C GLU A 838 -17.58 -6.71 5.79
N GLY A 839 -16.91 -6.31 4.74
CA GLY A 839 -17.11 -6.84 3.41
C GLY A 839 -16.28 -8.13 3.31
N ARG A 840 -16.94 -9.24 3.43
CA ARG A 840 -16.43 -10.57 3.08
C ARG A 840 -15.91 -10.53 1.64
N PHE A 841 -14.68 -11.04 1.49
CA PHE A 841 -13.92 -11.42 0.28
C PHE A 841 -13.31 -10.31 -0.53
#